data_a9f674b26a31d9e28c4def9879ef6ef2
#
_entry.id   a9f674b26a31d9e28c4def9879ef6ef2
#
_cell.length_a   1.000
_cell.length_b   1.000
_cell.length_c   1.000
_cell.angle_alpha   90.00
_cell.angle_beta   90.00
_cell.angle_gamma   90.00
#
_symmetry.space_group_name_H-M   'P 1'
#
loop_
_entity.id
_entity.type
_entity.pdbx_description
1 polymer ?
#
loop_
_entity_poly.entity_id
_entity_poly.type
_entity_poly.pdbx_seq_one_letter_code
_entity_poly.pdbx_strand_id
1 'polypeptide(L)'
;MSPLYTSALLILGLTAFLVTMSWRLRAMAALKPEPGNRLDRLGERSMVLLKFGFGQRRMVDPEEFVPGIMHFIIFAAFSVLTVRTVMLFVMGFSDTALTVLTDLSHPFWADKAPLALAYELYLLAKDLVAAGAVLGVTYFFYLRMVVKPDRLTKSYEALLILGFIGALMISEFFFGASHLRAQGHAGLTWFEPATSLVGAILTPVPTEALHILGAIGFWVHVTIIVTFLNFLPFGKHFHVVVGLVNVFMKRLAPVDRPKISTSAKLSTPNLEKEEFGAKAFTDLTWKQGLDVNTCTECGRCQTHCPTYITGKPLTHKGVNQAIKHFLWDNEKLLASAHKTEDGRTVGTGEDGVEVEIPSLVGGVLSAETIWACTSCGWCEQACPVFIENVPRLIDMRRYKVQVEADFPPELQRVFEGMERQGNPWGIGQDKRDEWEGDVPLPKWGDGGTYEYLFYVGCAGSYDERMKKVSRALAKILTEAKVSFATLGKDESCTGDSARRGGNEYLYQTLAKANVESLNAKGVKTIITQCPHCFNTIKNEYPEFGGSYRVISHTELINELIKTKRIKLGKVMNETLTFHDPCYLGRHNGVFEAPREVLKAIPGLQVVEMQRSERESFCCGAGGARMWMEEHIGTRINHNRVNEAALTLAHAKDKAIPFPSATDKHMPGQVGNYTGKAAGTVAVACPFCHTMIKDGVADTERAETMKVRDVAELVADSMDSASKQ
;
A
#
# COMPACT_ATOMS: atom_id res chain seq x y z
N MET A 1 14.66 -29.37 36.81
CA MET A 1 15.14 -28.11 36.16
C MET A 1 15.96 -27.32 37.18
N SER A 2 16.80 -26.39 36.74
CA SER A 2 17.61 -25.58 37.71
C SER A 2 17.09 -24.12 37.72
N PRO A 3 16.47 -23.67 38.83
CA PRO A 3 15.96 -22.31 38.96
C PRO A 3 17.05 -21.24 38.75
N LEU A 4 18.28 -21.53 39.19
CA LEU A 4 19.42 -20.61 39.04
C LEU A 4 19.77 -20.38 37.56
N TYR A 5 19.91 -21.47 36.77
CA TYR A 5 20.24 -21.35 35.34
C TYR A 5 19.08 -20.75 34.54
N THR A 6 17.82 -21.07 34.86
CA THR A 6 16.65 -20.46 34.22
C THR A 6 16.59 -18.95 34.50
N SER A 7 16.84 -18.53 35.77
CA SER A 7 16.93 -17.12 36.14
C SER A 7 18.04 -16.38 35.42
N ALA A 8 19.25 -16.98 35.40
CA ALA A 8 20.39 -16.38 34.74
C ALA A 8 20.13 -16.17 33.23
N LEU A 9 19.64 -17.19 32.55
CA LEU A 9 19.31 -17.14 31.13
C LEU A 9 18.26 -16.06 30.82
N LEU A 10 17.20 -16.00 31.63
CA LEU A 10 16.11 -15.02 31.43
C LEU A 10 16.58 -13.59 31.70
N ILE A 11 17.28 -13.35 32.81
CA ILE A 11 17.79 -12.02 33.18
C ILE A 11 18.77 -11.51 32.14
N LEU A 12 19.77 -12.32 31.75
CA LEU A 12 20.75 -11.94 30.75
C LEU A 12 20.09 -11.66 29.39
N GLY A 13 19.19 -12.56 28.96
CA GLY A 13 18.49 -12.39 27.68
C GLY A 13 17.57 -11.19 27.64
N LEU A 14 16.79 -10.94 28.68
CA LEU A 14 15.92 -9.76 28.75
C LEU A 14 16.74 -8.46 28.86
N THR A 15 17.83 -8.46 29.64
CA THR A 15 18.69 -7.29 29.74
C THR A 15 19.30 -6.94 28.38
N ALA A 16 19.85 -7.92 27.68
CA ALA A 16 20.42 -7.73 26.34
C ALA A 16 19.36 -7.20 25.36
N PHE A 17 18.15 -7.80 25.38
CA PHE A 17 17.04 -7.34 24.55
C PHE A 17 16.64 -5.89 24.86
N LEU A 18 16.48 -5.53 26.15
CA LEU A 18 16.11 -4.18 26.55
C LEU A 18 17.19 -3.15 26.18
N VAL A 19 18.47 -3.49 26.31
CA VAL A 19 19.56 -2.62 25.88
C VAL A 19 19.48 -2.37 24.38
N THR A 20 19.38 -3.42 23.57
CA THR A 20 19.24 -3.27 22.11
C THR A 20 18.00 -2.46 21.73
N MET A 21 16.86 -2.76 22.33
CA MET A 21 15.62 -2.01 22.10
C MET A 21 15.75 -0.53 22.48
N SER A 22 16.49 -0.22 23.55
CA SER A 22 16.68 1.17 23.98
C SER A 22 17.39 2.00 22.89
N TRP A 23 18.37 1.44 22.21
CA TRP A 23 19.06 2.12 21.10
C TRP A 23 18.11 2.36 19.92
N ARG A 24 17.34 1.33 19.50
CA ARG A 24 16.35 1.47 18.45
C ARG A 24 15.32 2.57 18.75
N LEU A 25 14.81 2.58 20.00
CA LEU A 25 13.82 3.56 20.43
C LEU A 25 14.41 4.98 20.52
N ARG A 26 15.65 5.15 20.96
CA ARG A 26 16.32 6.46 20.97
C ARG A 26 16.47 7.04 19.57
N ALA A 27 16.94 6.25 18.60
CA ALA A 27 17.04 6.69 17.22
C ALA A 27 15.66 7.09 16.63
N MET A 28 14.59 6.38 17.01
CA MET A 28 13.22 6.76 16.63
C MET A 28 12.69 7.99 17.35
N ALA A 29 13.10 8.23 18.61
CA ALA A 29 12.72 9.40 19.37
C ALA A 29 13.33 10.71 18.82
N ALA A 30 14.43 10.62 18.05
CA ALA A 30 15.04 11.75 17.35
C ALA A 30 14.23 12.20 16.11
N LEU A 31 13.23 11.44 15.68
CA LEU A 31 12.40 11.75 14.51
C LEU A 31 11.35 12.82 14.83
N LYS A 32 10.90 13.52 13.78
CA LYS A 32 9.84 14.53 13.92
C LYS A 32 8.53 13.94 14.43
N PRO A 33 7.72 14.74 15.15
CA PRO A 33 6.36 14.34 15.47
C PRO A 33 5.53 14.13 14.18
N GLU A 34 4.62 13.16 14.24
CA GLU A 34 3.67 12.91 13.15
C GLU A 34 2.60 14.01 13.12
N PRO A 35 2.32 14.61 11.97
CA PRO A 35 1.18 15.49 11.81
C PRO A 35 -0.14 14.74 12.07
N GLY A 36 -0.91 15.21 13.03
CA GLY A 36 -2.19 14.60 13.40
C GLY A 36 -2.07 13.53 14.49
N ASN A 37 -3.23 13.21 15.07
CA ASN A 37 -3.33 12.28 16.18
C ASN A 37 -3.47 10.83 15.65
N ARG A 38 -2.50 9.97 15.96
CA ARG A 38 -2.54 8.53 15.65
C ARG A 38 -3.15 7.68 16.78
N LEU A 39 -3.68 8.33 17.83
CA LEU A 39 -4.41 7.69 18.93
C LEU A 39 -5.89 8.12 18.98
N ASP A 40 -6.37 8.82 17.96
CA ASP A 40 -7.80 9.10 17.77
C ASP A 40 -8.58 7.82 17.43
N ARG A 41 -9.90 7.83 17.60
CA ARG A 41 -10.79 6.76 17.13
C ARG A 41 -10.34 5.36 17.59
N LEU A 42 -10.01 5.20 18.88
CA LEU A 42 -9.44 3.96 19.45
C LEU A 42 -10.26 2.70 19.12
N GLY A 43 -11.59 2.76 19.16
CA GLY A 43 -12.46 1.62 18.82
C GLY A 43 -12.25 1.13 17.39
N GLU A 44 -12.15 2.05 16.42
CA GLU A 44 -11.89 1.70 15.04
C GLU A 44 -10.48 1.15 14.85
N ARG A 45 -9.46 1.74 15.52
CA ARG A 45 -8.09 1.24 15.50
C ARG A 45 -7.98 -0.17 16.07
N SER A 46 -8.67 -0.42 17.19
CA SER A 46 -8.75 -1.77 17.77
C SER A 46 -9.41 -2.76 16.82
N MET A 47 -10.48 -2.37 16.13
CA MET A 47 -11.11 -3.22 15.12
C MET A 47 -10.18 -3.47 13.92
N VAL A 48 -9.42 -2.47 13.49
CA VAL A 48 -8.39 -2.62 12.44
C VAL A 48 -7.31 -3.60 12.89
N LEU A 49 -6.83 -3.48 14.15
CA LEU A 49 -5.84 -4.38 14.73
C LEU A 49 -6.37 -5.81 14.82
N LEU A 50 -7.60 -6.01 15.30
CA LEU A 50 -8.22 -7.35 15.35
C LEU A 50 -8.36 -7.96 13.95
N LYS A 51 -8.86 -7.19 12.97
CA LYS A 51 -9.12 -7.69 11.61
C LYS A 51 -7.86 -7.96 10.80
N PHE A 52 -6.89 -7.07 10.87
CA PHE A 52 -5.72 -7.11 9.99
C PHE A 52 -4.43 -7.50 10.74
N GLY A 53 -4.29 -7.17 12.01
CA GLY A 53 -3.18 -7.61 12.84
C GLY A 53 -3.36 -9.07 13.24
N PHE A 54 -4.35 -9.38 14.08
CA PHE A 54 -4.60 -10.74 14.56
C PHE A 54 -5.29 -11.62 13.51
N GLY A 55 -6.30 -11.12 12.82
CA GLY A 55 -7.03 -11.85 11.78
C GLY A 55 -6.29 -11.95 10.44
N GLN A 56 -5.12 -11.33 10.28
CA GLN A 56 -4.20 -11.45 9.14
C GLN A 56 -4.88 -11.32 7.75
N ARG A 57 -6.02 -10.60 7.65
CA ARG A 57 -6.87 -10.62 6.45
C ARG A 57 -6.14 -10.20 5.16
N ARG A 58 -5.14 -9.29 5.26
CA ARG A 58 -4.31 -8.90 4.10
C ARG A 58 -3.22 -9.91 3.76
N MET A 59 -2.88 -10.81 4.68
CA MET A 59 -1.93 -11.89 4.41
C MET A 59 -2.56 -12.97 3.52
N VAL A 60 -3.83 -13.30 3.80
CA VAL A 60 -4.61 -14.28 3.03
C VAL A 60 -5.31 -13.55 1.88
N ASP A 61 -4.52 -13.15 0.89
CA ASP A 61 -4.98 -12.55 -0.36
C ASP A 61 -5.17 -13.64 -1.42
N PRO A 62 -6.18 -13.58 -2.31
CA PRO A 62 -6.36 -14.57 -3.37
C PRO A 62 -5.12 -14.81 -4.23
N GLU A 63 -4.32 -13.77 -4.50
CA GLU A 63 -3.08 -13.90 -5.26
C GLU A 63 -1.95 -14.60 -4.50
N GLU A 64 -1.98 -14.53 -3.17
CA GLU A 64 -0.97 -15.06 -2.27
C GLU A 64 -1.59 -16.03 -1.25
N PHE A 65 -2.60 -16.77 -1.66
CA PHE A 65 -3.42 -17.58 -0.75
C PHE A 65 -2.59 -18.60 0.04
N VAL A 66 -1.82 -19.43 -0.65
CA VAL A 66 -1.02 -20.49 0.03
C VAL A 66 0.06 -19.90 0.93
N PRO A 67 0.94 -18.99 0.47
CA PRO A 67 1.88 -18.33 1.37
C PRO A 67 1.20 -17.59 2.52
N GLY A 68 0.04 -16.98 2.26
CA GLY A 68 -0.74 -16.26 3.27
C GLY A 68 -1.26 -17.16 4.37
N ILE A 69 -1.86 -18.31 4.02
CA ILE A 69 -2.35 -19.33 4.98
C ILE A 69 -1.18 -19.91 5.78
N MET A 70 -0.06 -20.27 5.14
CA MET A 70 1.11 -20.79 5.85
C MET A 70 1.68 -19.79 6.85
N HIS A 71 1.72 -18.50 6.47
CA HIS A 71 2.12 -17.44 7.41
C HIS A 71 1.11 -17.28 8.56
N PHE A 72 -0.19 -17.34 8.26
CA PHE A 72 -1.24 -17.26 9.29
C PHE A 72 -1.12 -18.39 10.32
N ILE A 73 -0.84 -19.62 9.88
CA ILE A 73 -0.62 -20.77 10.77
C ILE A 73 0.60 -20.54 11.68
N ILE A 74 1.72 -20.06 11.14
CA ILE A 74 2.91 -19.72 11.95
C ILE A 74 2.60 -18.60 12.94
N PHE A 75 1.83 -17.58 12.53
CA PHE A 75 1.42 -16.50 13.42
C PHE A 75 0.47 -16.98 14.53
N ALA A 76 -0.48 -17.87 14.21
CA ALA A 76 -1.35 -18.50 15.20
C ALA A 76 -0.54 -19.33 16.21
N ALA A 77 0.45 -20.10 15.70
CA ALA A 77 1.38 -20.85 16.55
C ALA A 77 2.16 -19.89 17.48
N PHE A 78 2.72 -18.81 16.95
CA PHE A 78 3.39 -17.78 17.76
C PHE A 78 2.48 -17.26 18.88
N SER A 79 1.23 -16.93 18.56
CA SER A 79 0.28 -16.36 19.53
C SER A 79 -0.08 -17.37 20.63
N VAL A 80 -0.40 -18.61 20.30
CA VAL A 80 -0.74 -19.67 21.26
C VAL A 80 0.48 -20.10 22.07
N LEU A 81 1.62 -20.27 21.42
CA LEU A 81 2.85 -20.71 22.09
C LEU A 81 3.52 -19.63 22.95
N THR A 82 3.12 -18.35 22.83
CA THR A 82 3.53 -17.32 23.78
C THR A 82 3.10 -17.66 25.22
N VAL A 83 1.90 -18.22 25.40
CA VAL A 83 1.45 -18.72 26.71
C VAL A 83 2.33 -19.90 27.17
N ARG A 84 2.67 -20.83 26.23
CA ARG A 84 3.55 -21.94 26.53
C ARG A 84 4.96 -21.49 26.94
N THR A 85 5.47 -20.45 26.30
CA THR A 85 6.77 -19.84 26.66
C THR A 85 6.78 -19.39 28.13
N VAL A 86 5.71 -18.70 28.60
CA VAL A 86 5.58 -18.32 30.01
C VAL A 86 5.54 -19.55 30.91
N MET A 87 4.74 -20.56 30.54
CA MET A 87 4.66 -21.83 31.29
C MET A 87 6.01 -22.52 31.40
N LEU A 88 6.82 -22.59 30.33
CA LEU A 88 8.15 -23.20 30.36
C LEU A 88 9.09 -22.49 31.32
N PHE A 89 9.08 -21.15 31.38
CA PHE A 89 9.85 -20.44 32.39
C PHE A 89 9.35 -20.73 33.81
N VAL A 90 8.04 -20.77 34.03
CA VAL A 90 7.45 -21.14 35.33
C VAL A 90 7.88 -22.56 35.73
N MET A 91 7.88 -23.52 34.82
CA MET A 91 8.40 -24.88 35.03
C MET A 91 9.91 -24.88 35.33
N GLY A 92 10.67 -24.00 34.71
CA GLY A 92 12.11 -23.86 34.98
C GLY A 92 12.42 -23.30 36.38
N PHE A 93 11.50 -22.55 36.99
CA PHE A 93 11.64 -22.00 38.35
C PHE A 93 11.14 -22.96 39.45
N SER A 94 10.27 -23.90 39.14
CA SER A 94 9.60 -24.73 40.14
C SER A 94 9.35 -26.14 39.64
N ASP A 95 9.93 -27.12 40.32
CA ASP A 95 9.69 -28.54 40.05
C ASP A 95 8.22 -28.92 40.29
N THR A 96 7.55 -28.30 41.28
CA THR A 96 6.11 -28.47 41.48
C THR A 96 5.30 -27.96 40.28
N ALA A 97 5.65 -26.80 39.75
CA ALA A 97 5.00 -26.30 38.53
C ALA A 97 5.27 -27.23 37.31
N LEU A 98 6.48 -27.77 37.21
CA LEU A 98 6.80 -28.74 36.17
C LEU A 98 5.86 -29.96 36.26
N THR A 99 5.78 -30.60 37.44
CA THR A 99 4.92 -31.78 37.62
C THR A 99 3.44 -31.48 37.38
N VAL A 100 2.91 -30.38 37.93
CA VAL A 100 1.50 -29.98 37.75
C VAL A 100 1.17 -29.73 36.26
N LEU A 101 2.04 -29.03 35.53
CA LEU A 101 1.78 -28.64 34.12
C LEU A 101 2.14 -29.73 33.10
N THR A 102 2.82 -30.77 33.50
CA THR A 102 3.11 -31.94 32.61
C THR A 102 2.30 -33.19 32.95
N ASP A 103 1.70 -33.25 34.13
CA ASP A 103 0.94 -34.43 34.61
C ASP A 103 -0.50 -34.03 35.01
N LEU A 104 -1.46 -34.33 34.15
CA LEU A 104 -2.89 -34.11 34.39
C LEU A 104 -3.50 -35.04 35.46
N SER A 105 -2.79 -36.13 35.83
CA SER A 105 -3.18 -36.98 36.97
C SER A 105 -2.76 -36.43 38.30
N HIS A 106 -1.98 -35.34 38.36
CA HIS A 106 -1.53 -34.74 39.57
C HIS A 106 -2.73 -34.27 40.45
N PRO A 107 -2.70 -34.45 41.77
CA PRO A 107 -3.81 -34.14 42.69
C PRO A 107 -4.30 -32.69 42.56
N PHE A 108 -3.49 -31.76 42.08
CA PHE A 108 -3.90 -30.38 41.82
C PHE A 108 -5.14 -30.27 40.92
N TRP A 109 -5.32 -31.23 39.98
CA TRP A 109 -6.41 -31.18 39.00
C TRP A 109 -7.67 -31.94 39.47
N ALA A 110 -7.57 -32.77 40.51
CA ALA A 110 -8.59 -33.73 40.90
C ALA A 110 -9.96 -33.09 41.21
N ASP A 111 -9.95 -31.90 41.85
CA ASP A 111 -11.15 -31.17 42.25
C ASP A 111 -11.44 -29.95 41.33
N LYS A 112 -10.74 -29.80 40.20
CA LYS A 112 -10.78 -28.64 39.29
C LYS A 112 -11.14 -29.04 37.87
N ALA A 113 -12.12 -29.92 37.68
CA ALA A 113 -12.48 -30.47 36.39
C ALA A 113 -12.68 -29.40 35.26
N PRO A 114 -13.34 -28.23 35.47
CA PRO A 114 -13.46 -27.22 34.45
C PRO A 114 -12.10 -26.60 34.03
N LEU A 115 -11.19 -26.42 34.99
CA LEU A 115 -9.85 -25.89 34.73
C LEU A 115 -8.97 -26.93 34.00
N ALA A 116 -9.08 -28.19 34.40
CA ALA A 116 -8.40 -29.29 33.74
C ALA A 116 -8.83 -29.40 32.27
N LEU A 117 -10.13 -29.39 31.98
CA LEU A 117 -10.64 -29.38 30.61
C LEU A 117 -10.16 -28.15 29.82
N ALA A 118 -10.16 -26.96 30.41
CA ALA A 118 -9.65 -25.77 29.75
C ALA A 118 -8.15 -25.89 29.42
N TYR A 119 -7.38 -26.53 30.28
CA TYR A 119 -5.97 -26.79 30.05
C TYR A 119 -5.75 -27.87 28.96
N GLU A 120 -6.54 -28.94 28.96
CA GLU A 120 -6.51 -29.94 27.89
C GLU A 120 -6.85 -29.33 26.51
N LEU A 121 -7.87 -28.47 26.45
CA LEU A 121 -8.20 -27.74 25.22
C LEU A 121 -7.06 -26.79 24.77
N TYR A 122 -6.38 -26.15 25.72
CA TYR A 122 -5.18 -25.36 25.42
C TYR A 122 -4.04 -26.26 24.87
N LEU A 123 -3.80 -27.43 25.49
CA LEU A 123 -2.78 -28.38 25.02
C LEU A 123 -3.10 -28.88 23.61
N LEU A 124 -4.37 -29.16 23.30
CA LEU A 124 -4.81 -29.53 21.96
C LEU A 124 -4.54 -28.39 20.96
N ALA A 125 -4.91 -27.16 21.29
CA ALA A 125 -4.66 -26.00 20.45
C ALA A 125 -3.15 -25.79 20.20
N LYS A 126 -2.34 -25.87 21.26
CA LYS A 126 -0.87 -25.80 21.23
C LYS A 126 -0.28 -26.88 20.28
N ASP A 127 -0.71 -28.11 20.42
CA ASP A 127 -0.19 -29.25 19.69
C ASP A 127 -0.50 -29.14 18.17
N LEU A 128 -1.75 -28.79 17.85
CA LEU A 128 -2.19 -28.60 16.46
C LEU A 128 -1.49 -27.44 15.77
N VAL A 129 -1.35 -26.26 16.46
CA VAL A 129 -0.66 -25.12 15.84
C VAL A 129 0.84 -25.36 15.73
N ALA A 130 1.47 -26.10 16.65
CA ALA A 130 2.87 -26.50 16.55
C ALA A 130 3.12 -27.40 15.35
N ALA A 131 2.26 -28.41 15.14
CA ALA A 131 2.32 -29.28 13.96
C ALA A 131 2.11 -28.46 12.66
N GLY A 132 1.11 -27.57 12.66
CA GLY A 132 0.88 -26.65 11.55
C GLY A 132 2.07 -25.74 11.26
N ALA A 133 2.77 -25.26 12.31
CA ALA A 133 3.97 -24.44 12.15
C ALA A 133 5.12 -25.21 11.49
N VAL A 134 5.29 -26.51 11.78
CA VAL A 134 6.26 -27.37 11.08
C VAL A 134 5.95 -27.43 9.59
N LEU A 135 4.68 -27.60 9.21
CA LEU A 135 4.25 -27.58 7.80
C LEU A 135 4.52 -26.22 7.15
N GLY A 136 4.19 -25.14 7.84
CA GLY A 136 4.44 -23.77 7.36
C GLY A 136 5.93 -23.47 7.16
N VAL A 137 6.77 -23.87 8.11
CA VAL A 137 8.24 -23.73 8.01
C VAL A 137 8.79 -24.55 6.84
N THR A 138 8.36 -25.80 6.69
CA THR A 138 8.75 -26.68 5.57
C THR A 138 8.35 -26.05 4.23
N TYR A 139 7.13 -25.53 4.13
CA TYR A 139 6.67 -24.82 2.93
C TYR A 139 7.55 -23.61 2.61
N PHE A 140 7.90 -22.79 3.59
CA PHE A 140 8.75 -21.62 3.35
C PHE A 140 10.21 -21.97 3.06
N PHE A 141 10.73 -23.07 3.58
CA PHE A 141 12.01 -23.62 3.12
C PHE A 141 11.93 -24.04 1.65
N TYR A 142 10.90 -24.82 1.26
CA TYR A 142 10.66 -25.17 -0.14
C TYR A 142 10.56 -23.95 -1.04
N LEU A 143 9.78 -22.96 -0.65
CA LEU A 143 9.60 -21.72 -1.41
C LEU A 143 10.93 -20.96 -1.62
N ARG A 144 11.82 -20.95 -0.60
CA ARG A 144 13.09 -20.21 -0.67
C ARG A 144 14.22 -21.01 -1.31
N MET A 145 14.24 -22.29 -1.16
CA MET A 145 15.34 -23.14 -1.65
C MET A 145 15.08 -23.69 -3.06
N VAL A 146 13.81 -23.96 -3.39
CA VAL A 146 13.41 -24.60 -4.65
C VAL A 146 12.76 -23.60 -5.59
N VAL A 147 11.65 -22.97 -5.21
CA VAL A 147 10.88 -22.06 -6.08
C VAL A 147 11.61 -20.74 -6.33
N LYS A 148 12.23 -20.16 -5.31
CA LYS A 148 13.06 -18.95 -5.34
C LYS A 148 12.40 -17.74 -6.02
N PRO A 149 11.18 -17.30 -5.62
CA PRO A 149 10.50 -16.19 -6.26
C PRO A 149 11.35 -14.90 -6.24
N ASP A 150 11.42 -14.19 -7.35
CA ASP A 150 12.27 -12.98 -7.49
C ASP A 150 11.89 -11.84 -6.54
N ARG A 151 10.61 -11.75 -6.15
CA ARG A 151 10.15 -10.73 -5.20
C ARG A 151 10.72 -10.89 -3.79
N LEU A 152 11.14 -12.09 -3.40
CA LEU A 152 11.67 -12.35 -2.07
C LEU A 152 13.16 -12.00 -1.98
N THR A 153 13.55 -11.36 -0.88
CA THR A 153 14.98 -11.16 -0.58
C THR A 153 15.63 -12.51 -0.26
N LYS A 154 16.63 -12.87 -1.05
CA LYS A 154 17.45 -14.08 -0.83
C LYS A 154 18.46 -13.76 0.27
N SER A 155 18.23 -14.21 1.51
CA SER A 155 19.13 -13.98 2.65
C SER A 155 19.24 -15.23 3.52
N TYR A 156 20.43 -15.48 4.03
CA TYR A 156 20.69 -16.53 5.03
C TYR A 156 19.91 -16.30 6.34
N GLU A 157 19.71 -15.04 6.70
CA GLU A 157 18.87 -14.65 7.84
C GLU A 157 17.50 -15.30 7.82
N ALA A 158 16.85 -15.32 6.64
CA ALA A 158 15.52 -15.93 6.49
C ALA A 158 15.53 -17.44 6.74
N LEU A 159 16.58 -18.12 6.32
CA LEU A 159 16.74 -19.57 6.55
C LEU A 159 17.05 -19.85 8.03
N LEU A 160 17.89 -19.02 8.66
CA LEU A 160 18.21 -19.12 10.09
C LEU A 160 16.95 -18.99 10.94
N ILE A 161 16.08 -18.03 10.64
CA ILE A 161 14.83 -17.81 11.38
C ILE A 161 13.86 -18.99 11.20
N LEU A 162 13.71 -19.48 9.97
CA LEU A 162 12.92 -20.69 9.73
C LEU A 162 13.52 -21.87 10.51
N GLY A 163 14.85 -21.98 10.60
CA GLY A 163 15.57 -22.95 11.42
C GLY A 163 15.23 -22.80 12.91
N PHE A 164 15.25 -21.60 13.46
CA PHE A 164 14.86 -21.36 14.86
C PHE A 164 13.41 -21.78 15.12
N ILE A 165 12.47 -21.38 14.27
CA ILE A 165 11.06 -21.76 14.43
C ILE A 165 10.88 -23.29 14.35
N GLY A 166 11.53 -23.93 13.38
CA GLY A 166 11.52 -25.41 13.25
C GLY A 166 12.10 -26.10 14.48
N ALA A 167 13.26 -25.63 14.97
CA ALA A 167 13.91 -26.19 16.16
C ALA A 167 13.08 -25.97 17.45
N LEU A 168 12.37 -24.84 17.57
CA LEU A 168 11.42 -24.63 18.66
C LEU A 168 10.29 -25.64 18.64
N MET A 169 9.70 -25.92 17.48
CA MET A 169 8.64 -26.92 17.36
C MET A 169 9.13 -28.34 17.65
N ILE A 170 10.28 -28.68 17.11
CA ILE A 170 10.90 -30.00 17.34
C ILE A 170 11.22 -30.18 18.82
N SER A 171 11.84 -29.21 19.48
CA SER A 171 12.17 -29.27 20.91
C SER A 171 10.92 -29.36 21.81
N GLU A 172 9.82 -28.67 21.44
CA GLU A 172 8.53 -28.77 22.15
C GLU A 172 7.94 -30.18 22.04
N PHE A 173 7.95 -30.77 20.83
CA PHE A 173 7.48 -32.13 20.66
C PHE A 173 8.32 -33.15 21.44
N PHE A 174 9.64 -33.03 21.44
CA PHE A 174 10.50 -33.92 22.24
C PHE A 174 10.30 -33.75 23.73
N PHE A 175 10.12 -32.50 24.21
CA PHE A 175 9.82 -32.24 25.60
C PHE A 175 8.49 -32.88 26.02
N GLY A 176 7.40 -32.60 25.30
CA GLY A 176 6.08 -33.16 25.59
C GLY A 176 6.03 -34.70 25.48
N ALA A 177 6.56 -35.26 24.39
CA ALA A 177 6.59 -36.71 24.13
C ALA A 177 7.36 -37.49 25.20
N SER A 178 8.50 -36.93 25.65
CA SER A 178 9.30 -37.56 26.71
C SER A 178 8.54 -37.61 28.04
N HIS A 179 7.81 -36.57 28.41
CA HIS A 179 6.99 -36.56 29.63
C HIS A 179 5.79 -37.51 29.51
N LEU A 180 5.03 -37.47 28.40
CA LEU A 180 3.93 -38.40 28.18
C LEU A 180 4.37 -39.87 28.30
N ARG A 181 5.52 -40.24 27.71
CA ARG A 181 6.05 -41.60 27.77
C ARG A 181 6.58 -41.98 29.15
N ALA A 182 7.26 -41.06 29.84
CA ALA A 182 7.75 -41.29 31.21
C ALA A 182 6.60 -41.53 32.20
N GLN A 183 5.40 -40.98 31.95
CA GLN A 183 4.17 -41.20 32.72
C GLN A 183 3.39 -42.45 32.31
N GLY A 184 3.89 -43.22 31.37
CA GLY A 184 3.27 -44.48 30.94
C GLY A 184 2.12 -44.34 29.91
N HIS A 185 1.90 -43.14 29.33
CA HIS A 185 0.91 -42.99 28.27
C HIS A 185 1.40 -43.68 26.98
N ALA A 186 0.82 -44.85 26.66
CA ALA A 186 1.25 -45.66 25.53
C ALA A 186 0.54 -45.33 24.20
N GLY A 187 -0.63 -44.68 24.26
CA GLY A 187 -1.50 -44.43 23.12
C GLY A 187 -1.59 -42.94 22.74
N LEU A 188 -2.42 -42.69 21.73
CA LEU A 188 -2.77 -41.32 21.33
C LEU A 188 -3.64 -40.66 22.41
N THR A 189 -3.21 -39.51 22.91
CA THR A 189 -4.02 -38.67 23.78
C THR A 189 -4.79 -37.66 22.91
N TRP A 190 -6.05 -37.43 23.25
CA TRP A 190 -6.91 -36.55 22.46
C TRP A 190 -6.45 -35.08 22.54
N PHE A 191 -5.79 -34.66 23.60
CA PHE A 191 -5.33 -33.29 23.86
C PHE A 191 -3.91 -33.00 23.36
N GLU A 192 -3.11 -34.01 22.96
CA GLU A 192 -1.78 -33.84 22.36
C GLU A 192 -1.52 -34.93 21.27
N PRO A 193 -2.33 -34.96 20.20
CA PRO A 193 -2.24 -36.01 19.20
C PRO A 193 -0.90 -36.05 18.45
N ALA A 194 -0.35 -34.90 18.05
CA ALA A 194 0.92 -34.83 17.32
C ALA A 194 2.11 -35.16 18.25
N THR A 195 2.10 -34.67 19.47
CA THR A 195 3.09 -35.01 20.52
C THR A 195 3.05 -36.53 20.80
N SER A 196 1.86 -37.13 20.88
CA SER A 196 1.70 -38.59 21.08
C SER A 196 2.27 -39.41 19.92
N LEU A 197 2.16 -38.96 18.67
CA LEU A 197 2.81 -39.62 17.53
C LEU A 197 4.34 -39.59 17.66
N VAL A 198 4.93 -38.49 18.08
CA VAL A 198 6.37 -38.44 18.41
C VAL A 198 6.69 -39.36 19.57
N GLY A 199 5.83 -39.43 20.59
CA GLY A 199 5.93 -40.38 21.72
C GLY A 199 5.94 -41.83 21.29
N ALA A 200 5.17 -42.21 20.27
CA ALA A 200 5.17 -43.58 19.74
C ALA A 200 6.56 -44.02 19.21
N ILE A 201 7.32 -43.06 18.61
CA ILE A 201 8.70 -43.29 18.16
C ILE A 201 9.65 -43.51 19.36
N LEU A 202 9.35 -42.89 20.49
CA LEU A 202 10.15 -43.01 21.71
C LEU A 202 9.81 -44.21 22.57
N THR A 203 8.91 -45.08 22.12
CA THR A 203 8.48 -46.32 22.88
C THR A 203 9.64 -47.21 23.33
N PRO A 204 10.69 -47.46 22.53
CA PRO A 204 11.80 -48.34 22.95
C PRO A 204 12.81 -47.62 23.89
N VAL A 205 12.62 -46.32 24.20
CA VAL A 205 13.59 -45.56 24.99
C VAL A 205 13.32 -45.80 26.50
N PRO A 206 14.36 -46.16 27.29
CA PRO A 206 14.21 -46.31 28.75
C PRO A 206 13.80 -45.01 29.45
N THR A 207 13.04 -45.14 30.55
CA THR A 207 12.49 -43.99 31.30
C THR A 207 13.56 -42.96 31.72
N GLU A 208 14.73 -43.44 32.15
CA GLU A 208 15.85 -42.53 32.50
C GLU A 208 16.31 -41.70 31.31
N ALA A 209 16.44 -42.32 30.13
CA ALA A 209 16.80 -41.60 28.91
C ALA A 209 15.68 -40.66 28.44
N LEU A 210 14.40 -41.00 28.69
CA LEU A 210 13.28 -40.04 28.43
C LEU A 210 13.39 -38.78 29.31
N HIS A 211 13.74 -38.92 30.58
CA HIS A 211 13.96 -37.72 31.43
C HIS A 211 15.12 -36.86 30.95
N ILE A 212 16.20 -37.48 30.48
CA ILE A 212 17.33 -36.72 29.87
C ILE A 212 16.86 -36.01 28.60
N LEU A 213 16.14 -36.73 27.72
CA LEU A 213 15.62 -36.18 26.47
C LEU A 213 14.65 -35.02 26.71
N GLY A 214 13.76 -35.14 27.69
CA GLY A 214 12.88 -34.07 28.14
C GLY A 214 13.66 -32.84 28.64
N ALA A 215 14.70 -33.05 29.45
CA ALA A 215 15.56 -31.98 29.90
C ALA A 215 16.29 -31.27 28.74
N ILE A 216 16.81 -32.04 27.78
CA ILE A 216 17.42 -31.49 26.57
C ILE A 216 16.39 -30.67 25.76
N GLY A 217 15.17 -31.21 25.54
CA GLY A 217 14.10 -30.51 24.87
C GLY A 217 13.77 -29.17 25.54
N PHE A 218 13.67 -29.14 26.84
CA PHE A 218 13.45 -27.93 27.63
C PHE A 218 14.57 -26.90 27.42
N TRP A 219 15.82 -27.28 27.64
CA TRP A 219 16.94 -26.35 27.56
C TRP A 219 17.19 -25.83 26.15
N VAL A 220 17.04 -26.66 25.14
CA VAL A 220 17.09 -26.27 23.73
C VAL A 220 15.99 -25.26 23.45
N HIS A 221 14.75 -25.53 23.88
CA HIS A 221 13.60 -24.64 23.64
C HIS A 221 13.79 -23.26 24.25
N VAL A 222 14.07 -23.18 25.55
CA VAL A 222 14.20 -21.89 26.25
C VAL A 222 15.44 -21.09 25.77
N THR A 223 16.54 -21.78 25.42
CA THR A 223 17.71 -21.13 24.85
C THR A 223 17.44 -20.53 23.51
N ILE A 224 16.72 -21.27 22.62
CA ILE A 224 16.35 -20.75 21.31
C ILE A 224 15.39 -19.58 21.47
N ILE A 225 14.40 -19.60 22.38
CA ILE A 225 13.51 -18.48 22.64
C ILE A 225 14.31 -17.21 22.99
N VAL A 226 15.23 -17.32 23.95
CA VAL A 226 16.02 -16.15 24.40
C VAL A 226 16.95 -15.66 23.27
N THR A 227 17.57 -16.57 22.54
CA THR A 227 18.41 -16.24 21.38
C THR A 227 17.60 -15.55 20.30
N PHE A 228 16.44 -16.12 19.96
CA PHE A 228 15.55 -15.57 18.92
C PHE A 228 15.00 -14.20 19.32
N LEU A 229 14.60 -13.99 20.58
CA LEU A 229 14.16 -12.70 21.11
C LEU A 229 15.25 -11.62 20.87
N ASN A 230 16.51 -11.96 21.18
CA ASN A 230 17.62 -11.04 20.98
C ASN A 230 18.02 -10.86 19.51
N PHE A 231 17.66 -11.79 18.65
CA PHE A 231 17.88 -11.68 17.21
C PHE A 231 16.84 -10.80 16.50
N LEU A 232 15.59 -10.71 17.03
CA LEU A 232 14.49 -9.96 16.40
C LEU A 232 14.85 -8.50 16.04
N PRO A 233 15.51 -7.70 16.89
CA PRO A 233 15.80 -6.30 16.58
C PRO A 233 16.79 -6.07 15.44
N PHE A 234 17.55 -7.09 15.02
CA PHE A 234 18.63 -6.98 14.04
C PHE A 234 18.25 -7.38 12.60
N GLY A 235 17.00 -7.73 12.35
CA GLY A 235 16.62 -8.26 11.05
C GLY A 235 15.23 -7.88 10.60
N LYS A 236 14.82 -8.44 9.47
CA LYS A 236 13.48 -8.27 8.92
C LYS A 236 12.38 -8.79 9.85
N HIS A 237 12.71 -9.61 10.84
CA HIS A 237 11.77 -10.11 11.84
C HIS A 237 11.47 -9.12 12.96
N PHE A 238 12.09 -7.95 12.95
CA PHE A 238 11.69 -6.86 13.84
C PHE A 238 10.20 -6.49 13.67
N HIS A 239 9.59 -6.81 12.54
CA HIS A 239 8.14 -6.65 12.35
C HIS A 239 7.30 -7.44 13.37
N VAL A 240 7.81 -8.50 13.99
CA VAL A 240 7.12 -9.23 15.07
C VAL A 240 6.84 -8.31 16.25
N VAL A 241 7.80 -7.41 16.55
CA VAL A 241 7.66 -6.41 17.63
C VAL A 241 6.83 -5.21 17.19
N VAL A 242 7.13 -4.64 16.00
CA VAL A 242 6.57 -3.35 15.57
C VAL A 242 5.37 -3.47 14.63
N GLY A 243 5.11 -4.65 14.05
CA GLY A 243 4.10 -4.80 13.01
C GLY A 243 2.68 -4.57 13.49
N LEU A 244 2.29 -5.12 14.64
CA LEU A 244 0.98 -4.88 15.23
C LEU A 244 0.80 -3.41 15.63
N VAL A 245 1.86 -2.77 16.14
CA VAL A 245 1.89 -1.35 16.46
C VAL A 245 1.66 -0.53 15.18
N ASN A 246 2.35 -0.87 14.09
CA ASN A 246 2.18 -0.16 12.81
C ASN A 246 0.77 -0.32 12.23
N VAL A 247 0.18 -1.51 12.32
CA VAL A 247 -1.21 -1.76 11.89
C VAL A 247 -2.19 -0.91 12.70
N PHE A 248 -2.00 -0.80 14.03
CA PHE A 248 -2.81 0.05 14.89
C PHE A 248 -2.64 1.54 14.58
N MET A 249 -1.40 1.98 14.31
CA MET A 249 -1.03 3.37 14.05
C MET A 249 -1.24 3.80 12.58
N LYS A 250 -1.79 2.94 11.72
CA LYS A 250 -2.07 3.33 10.33
C LYS A 250 -2.95 4.58 10.25
N ARG A 251 -2.84 5.36 9.18
CA ARG A 251 -3.77 6.45 8.90
C ARG A 251 -5.16 5.87 8.62
N LEU A 252 -6.16 6.31 9.38
CA LEU A 252 -7.55 5.92 9.14
C LEU A 252 -8.15 6.79 8.04
N ALA A 253 -9.00 6.18 7.22
CA ALA A 253 -9.82 6.92 6.29
C ALA A 253 -10.82 7.83 7.05
N PRO A 254 -11.25 8.97 6.49
CA PRO A 254 -12.33 9.75 7.06
C PRO A 254 -13.60 8.92 7.27
N VAL A 255 -14.37 9.21 8.32
CA VAL A 255 -15.58 8.44 8.68
C VAL A 255 -16.60 8.44 7.56
N ASP A 256 -16.77 9.59 6.91
CA ASP A 256 -17.67 9.80 5.77
C ASP A 256 -17.17 9.11 4.48
N ARG A 257 -15.89 8.70 4.42
CA ARG A 257 -15.24 8.13 3.24
C ARG A 257 -14.36 6.92 3.58
N PRO A 258 -14.93 5.84 4.09
CA PRO A 258 -14.15 4.70 4.63
C PRO A 258 -13.37 3.89 3.57
N LYS A 259 -13.63 4.14 2.28
CA LYS A 259 -12.99 3.41 1.16
C LYS A 259 -11.78 4.10 0.56
N ILE A 260 -11.46 5.35 0.95
CA ILE A 260 -10.31 6.06 0.38
C ILE A 260 -8.97 5.48 0.84
N SER A 261 -7.97 5.59 -0.04
CA SER A 261 -6.59 5.22 0.27
C SER A 261 -5.95 6.20 1.25
N THR A 262 -4.97 5.72 2.00
CA THR A 262 -4.16 6.57 2.89
C THR A 262 -3.33 7.60 2.15
N SER A 263 -2.92 7.31 0.91
CA SER A 263 -2.19 8.23 0.02
C SER A 263 -3.08 9.17 -0.78
N ALA A 264 -4.41 9.07 -0.67
CA ALA A 264 -5.33 10.01 -1.32
C ALA A 264 -5.18 11.44 -0.80
N LYS A 265 -4.71 11.58 0.44
CA LYS A 265 -4.46 12.86 1.11
C LYS A 265 -3.03 12.90 1.61
N LEU A 266 -2.21 13.81 1.05
CA LEU A 266 -0.87 14.10 1.55
C LEU A 266 -0.95 15.04 2.75
N SER A 267 0.07 15.01 3.62
CA SER A 267 0.21 16.01 4.68
C SER A 267 0.44 17.39 4.10
N THR A 268 -0.06 18.44 4.77
CA THR A 268 0.19 19.83 4.41
C THR A 268 1.21 20.40 5.41
N PRO A 269 2.47 20.60 4.99
CA PRO A 269 3.49 21.16 5.85
C PRO A 269 3.23 22.64 6.12
N ASN A 270 3.68 23.11 7.28
CA ASN A 270 3.63 24.53 7.62
C ASN A 270 4.86 25.24 7.05
N LEU A 271 4.66 25.96 5.95
CA LEU A 271 5.75 26.66 5.26
C LEU A 271 6.29 27.86 6.05
N GLU A 272 5.48 28.47 6.95
CA GLU A 272 5.92 29.56 7.82
C GLU A 272 6.91 29.06 8.90
N LYS A 273 6.85 27.75 9.21
CA LYS A 273 7.80 27.09 10.11
C LYS A 273 8.93 26.39 9.36
N GLU A 274 9.14 26.72 8.10
CA GLU A 274 10.19 26.15 7.26
C GLU A 274 10.14 24.61 7.15
N GLU A 275 8.93 24.04 7.16
CA GLU A 275 8.73 22.60 7.00
C GLU A 275 8.78 22.21 5.50
N PHE A 276 9.99 22.19 4.94
CA PHE A 276 10.20 21.98 3.49
C PHE A 276 10.39 20.50 3.07
N GLY A 277 9.96 19.57 3.86
CA GLY A 277 10.09 18.14 3.55
C GLY A 277 11.24 17.44 4.28
N ALA A 278 11.83 16.40 3.68
CA ALA A 278 12.83 15.56 4.33
C ALA A 278 14.15 15.51 3.57
N LYS A 279 15.22 16.08 4.15
CA LYS A 279 16.62 15.97 3.71
C LYS A 279 17.27 14.72 4.29
N ALA A 280 17.32 14.67 5.62
CA ALA A 280 18.00 13.65 6.42
C ALA A 280 16.99 12.68 7.04
N PHE A 281 17.51 11.59 7.59
CA PHE A 281 16.67 10.61 8.32
C PHE A 281 15.88 11.28 9.45
N THR A 282 16.49 12.21 10.19
CA THR A 282 15.86 12.95 11.29
C THR A 282 14.72 13.89 10.87
N ASP A 283 14.58 14.17 9.57
CA ASP A 283 13.46 14.92 9.05
C ASP A 283 12.22 14.06 8.83
N LEU A 284 12.36 12.74 8.85
CA LEU A 284 11.22 11.82 8.80
C LEU A 284 10.41 11.90 10.10
N THR A 285 9.11 11.61 9.99
CA THR A 285 8.26 11.49 11.19
C THR A 285 8.51 10.13 11.88
N TRP A 286 8.18 10.05 13.19
CA TRP A 286 8.27 8.77 13.90
C TRP A 286 7.44 7.66 13.23
N LYS A 287 6.32 8.00 12.57
CA LYS A 287 5.52 7.03 11.82
C LYS A 287 6.25 6.53 10.58
N GLN A 288 6.92 7.41 9.85
CA GLN A 288 7.75 7.02 8.70
C GLN A 288 8.94 6.15 9.14
N GLY A 289 9.53 6.43 10.30
CA GLY A 289 10.54 5.58 10.93
C GLY A 289 9.99 4.21 11.35
N LEU A 290 8.80 4.17 11.95
CA LEU A 290 8.11 2.93 12.29
C LEU A 290 7.81 2.10 11.02
N ASP A 291 7.39 2.74 9.93
CA ASP A 291 7.12 2.09 8.65
C ASP A 291 8.33 1.35 8.09
N VAL A 292 9.50 1.98 8.07
CA VAL A 292 10.71 1.33 7.53
C VAL A 292 11.16 0.15 8.40
N ASN A 293 11.06 0.29 9.73
CA ASN A 293 11.35 -0.80 10.66
C ASN A 293 10.37 -1.97 10.55
N THR A 294 9.11 -1.69 10.18
CA THR A 294 8.06 -2.70 10.02
C THR A 294 8.17 -3.48 8.71
N CYS A 295 8.95 -3.00 7.72
CA CYS A 295 9.05 -3.65 6.43
C CYS A 295 9.53 -5.10 6.54
N THR A 296 8.66 -6.04 6.14
CA THR A 296 8.91 -7.50 6.18
C THR A 296 9.67 -8.01 4.96
N GLU A 297 9.97 -7.14 4.00
CA GLU A 297 10.65 -7.47 2.74
C GLU A 297 9.94 -8.53 1.88
N CYS A 298 8.63 -8.69 2.06
CA CYS A 298 7.83 -9.69 1.35
C CYS A 298 7.71 -9.44 -0.17
N GLY A 299 8.01 -8.22 -0.63
CA GLY A 299 8.03 -7.85 -2.04
C GLY A 299 6.67 -7.67 -2.72
N ARG A 300 5.53 -7.79 -2.01
CA ARG A 300 4.19 -7.58 -2.61
C ARG A 300 4.01 -6.20 -3.22
N CYS A 301 4.68 -5.17 -2.69
CA CYS A 301 4.67 -3.83 -3.26
C CYS A 301 5.33 -3.74 -4.65
N GLN A 302 6.11 -4.74 -5.05
CA GLN A 302 6.81 -4.79 -6.35
C GLN A 302 5.96 -5.43 -7.45
N THR A 303 5.05 -6.37 -7.11
CA THR A 303 4.36 -7.22 -8.09
C THR A 303 3.60 -6.45 -9.18
N HIS A 304 2.95 -5.34 -8.84
CA HIS A 304 2.27 -4.46 -9.80
C HIS A 304 2.81 -3.02 -9.75
N CYS A 305 4.00 -2.82 -9.16
CA CYS A 305 4.63 -1.50 -9.18
C CYS A 305 5.06 -1.16 -10.61
N PRO A 306 4.52 -0.09 -11.22
CA PRO A 306 4.78 0.22 -12.62
C PRO A 306 6.25 0.50 -12.87
N THR A 307 6.93 1.13 -11.94
CA THR A 307 8.34 1.48 -12.05
C THR A 307 9.25 0.25 -11.96
N TYR A 308 8.96 -0.66 -11.03
CA TYR A 308 9.73 -1.90 -10.88
C TYR A 308 9.59 -2.80 -12.11
N ILE A 309 8.34 -3.01 -12.59
CA ILE A 309 8.05 -3.87 -13.74
C ILE A 309 8.69 -3.35 -15.04
N THR A 310 8.79 -2.03 -15.17
CA THR A 310 9.37 -1.40 -16.36
C THR A 310 10.87 -1.10 -16.23
N GLY A 311 11.56 -1.68 -15.23
CA GLY A 311 13.02 -1.62 -15.10
C GLY A 311 13.57 -0.30 -14.57
N LYS A 312 12.76 0.51 -13.86
CA LYS A 312 13.22 1.73 -13.21
C LYS A 312 13.78 1.43 -11.80
N PRO A 313 14.65 2.29 -11.25
CA PRO A 313 15.36 2.01 -9.98
C PRO A 313 14.44 1.97 -8.75
N LEU A 314 13.22 2.51 -8.83
CA LEU A 314 12.32 2.53 -7.69
C LEU A 314 11.71 1.15 -7.42
N THR A 315 11.98 0.65 -6.23
CA THR A 315 11.18 -0.37 -5.54
C THR A 315 10.96 0.07 -4.12
N HIS A 316 9.71 0.12 -3.67
CA HIS A 316 9.42 0.56 -2.29
C HIS A 316 10.00 -0.39 -1.24
N LYS A 317 10.17 -1.68 -1.56
CA LYS A 317 10.93 -2.61 -0.73
C LYS A 317 12.38 -2.15 -0.59
N GLY A 318 13.05 -1.83 -1.70
CA GLY A 318 14.43 -1.34 -1.70
C GLY A 318 14.60 -0.02 -0.95
N VAL A 319 13.67 0.92 -1.14
CA VAL A 319 13.66 2.19 -0.38
C VAL A 319 13.56 1.92 1.12
N ASN A 320 12.63 1.06 1.55
CA ASN A 320 12.47 0.73 2.97
C ASN A 320 13.73 0.02 3.52
N GLN A 321 14.34 -0.87 2.75
CA GLN A 321 15.57 -1.55 3.15
C GLN A 321 16.75 -0.56 3.26
N ALA A 322 16.95 0.29 2.26
CA ALA A 322 18.05 1.25 2.27
C ALA A 322 17.98 2.19 3.49
N ILE A 323 16.79 2.76 3.76
CA ILE A 323 16.60 3.64 4.92
C ILE A 323 16.72 2.86 6.23
N LYS A 324 16.20 1.62 6.30
CA LYS A 324 16.30 0.75 7.48
C LYS A 324 17.76 0.39 7.80
N HIS A 325 18.55 -0.02 6.80
CA HIS A 325 19.96 -0.32 6.97
C HIS A 325 20.73 0.93 7.39
N PHE A 326 20.51 2.06 6.74
CA PHE A 326 21.12 3.32 7.13
C PHE A 326 20.82 3.67 8.60
N LEU A 327 19.56 3.52 9.05
CA LEU A 327 19.18 3.71 10.46
C LEU A 327 19.98 2.79 11.39
N TRP A 328 20.06 1.50 11.08
CA TRP A 328 20.68 0.51 11.96
C TRP A 328 22.20 0.63 12.02
N ASP A 329 22.82 0.97 10.90
CA ASP A 329 24.29 1.14 10.83
C ASP A 329 24.74 2.44 11.50
N ASN A 330 23.84 3.41 11.67
CA ASN A 330 24.14 4.75 12.18
C ASN A 330 23.33 5.15 13.43
N GLU A 331 22.87 4.20 14.24
CA GLU A 331 22.01 4.48 15.40
C GLU A 331 22.58 5.48 16.39
N LYS A 332 23.86 5.34 16.73
CA LYS A 332 24.55 6.23 17.69
C LYS A 332 24.64 7.65 17.13
N LEU A 333 25.03 7.77 15.86
CA LEU A 333 25.11 9.02 15.14
C LEU A 333 23.72 9.72 15.09
N LEU A 334 22.67 8.95 14.77
CA LEU A 334 21.31 9.47 14.67
C LEU A 334 20.71 9.84 16.04
N ALA A 335 21.05 9.11 17.10
CA ALA A 335 20.58 9.41 18.45
C ALA A 335 21.17 10.71 19.03
N SER A 336 22.32 11.17 18.53
CA SER A 336 22.97 12.43 18.89
C SER A 336 22.69 13.56 17.87
N ALA A 337 21.85 13.31 16.88
CA ALA A 337 21.63 14.23 15.77
C ALA A 337 21.02 15.56 16.20
N HIS A 338 21.58 16.66 15.70
CA HIS A 338 21.09 18.02 15.88
C HIS A 338 21.36 18.87 14.62
N LYS A 339 20.69 20.00 14.52
CA LYS A 339 20.95 20.98 13.46
C LYS A 339 21.97 22.01 13.92
N THR A 340 22.96 22.26 13.10
CA THR A 340 23.93 23.34 13.28
C THR A 340 23.33 24.69 12.86
N GLU A 341 23.96 25.81 13.24
CA GLU A 341 23.51 27.15 12.88
C GLU A 341 23.48 27.41 11.37
N ASP A 342 24.36 26.74 10.62
CA ASP A 342 24.40 26.78 9.14
C ASP A 342 23.42 25.80 8.46
N GLY A 343 22.55 25.16 9.25
CA GLY A 343 21.45 24.30 8.76
C GLY A 343 21.85 22.86 8.39
N ARG A 344 23.11 22.45 8.61
CA ARG A 344 23.54 21.04 8.47
C ARG A 344 22.94 20.21 9.59
N THR A 345 22.67 18.95 9.31
CA THR A 345 22.32 17.97 10.33
C THR A 345 23.56 17.14 10.63
N VAL A 346 24.06 17.24 11.87
CA VAL A 346 25.27 16.53 12.34
C VAL A 346 24.93 15.62 13.50
N GLY A 347 25.75 14.62 13.74
CA GLY A 347 25.68 13.75 14.92
C GLY A 347 27.09 13.45 15.43
N THR A 348 27.21 12.91 16.62
CA THR A 348 28.49 12.56 17.23
C THR A 348 28.91 11.17 16.75
N GLY A 349 30.04 11.10 16.06
CA GLY A 349 30.68 9.87 15.62
C GLY A 349 31.24 9.02 16.79
N GLU A 350 31.76 7.84 16.47
CA GLU A 350 32.33 6.93 17.50
C GLU A 350 33.58 7.48 18.18
N ASP A 351 34.29 8.34 17.49
CA ASP A 351 35.48 9.07 17.97
C ASP A 351 35.16 10.36 18.74
N GLY A 352 33.87 10.68 18.92
CA GLY A 352 33.39 11.90 19.56
C GLY A 352 33.42 13.15 18.66
N VAL A 353 33.77 13.00 17.37
CA VAL A 353 33.79 14.10 16.40
C VAL A 353 32.39 14.26 15.77
N GLU A 354 32.00 15.50 15.47
CA GLU A 354 30.77 15.76 14.72
C GLU A 354 30.91 15.32 13.26
N VAL A 355 29.97 14.51 12.81
CA VAL A 355 29.87 13.99 11.44
C VAL A 355 28.54 14.42 10.82
N GLU A 356 28.59 14.93 9.62
CA GLU A 356 27.38 15.29 8.89
C GLU A 356 26.58 14.03 8.52
N ILE A 357 25.27 14.04 8.82
CA ILE A 357 24.36 12.95 8.48
C ILE A 357 24.03 13.03 6.98
N PRO A 358 24.27 11.98 6.21
CA PRO A 358 24.02 11.95 4.78
C PRO A 358 22.57 12.30 4.43
N SER A 359 22.36 12.99 3.32
CA SER A 359 21.04 13.22 2.76
C SER A 359 20.37 11.90 2.36
N LEU A 360 19.06 11.80 2.56
CA LEU A 360 18.28 10.63 2.10
C LEU A 360 18.39 10.48 0.58
N VAL A 361 18.30 11.58 -0.16
CA VAL A 361 18.45 11.61 -1.62
C VAL A 361 19.85 12.07 -1.99
N GLY A 362 20.57 11.28 -2.77
CA GLY A 362 21.96 11.47 -3.11
C GLY A 362 22.94 10.71 -2.19
N GLY A 363 22.61 10.54 -0.91
CA GLY A 363 23.42 9.78 0.04
C GLY A 363 22.93 8.35 0.26
N VAL A 364 21.62 8.16 0.49
CA VAL A 364 21.03 6.83 0.77
C VAL A 364 20.27 6.28 -0.45
N LEU A 365 19.57 7.15 -1.16
CA LEU A 365 18.75 6.83 -2.34
C LEU A 365 19.20 7.68 -3.53
N SER A 366 19.17 7.15 -4.74
CA SER A 366 19.41 7.98 -5.92
C SER A 366 18.21 8.91 -6.22
N ALA A 367 18.49 10.04 -6.87
CA ALA A 367 17.44 10.97 -7.28
C ALA A 367 16.43 10.32 -8.22
N GLU A 368 16.88 9.48 -9.15
CA GLU A 368 16.01 8.74 -10.08
C GLU A 368 15.00 7.87 -9.33
N THR A 369 15.38 7.32 -8.16
CA THR A 369 14.48 6.50 -7.34
C THR A 369 13.26 7.29 -6.89
N ILE A 370 13.42 8.51 -6.39
CA ILE A 370 12.28 9.30 -5.93
C ILE A 370 11.45 9.85 -7.09
N TRP A 371 12.11 10.24 -8.21
CA TRP A 371 11.42 10.79 -9.37
C TRP A 371 10.67 9.74 -10.20
N ALA A 372 11.03 8.47 -10.11
CA ALA A 372 10.32 7.41 -10.79
C ALA A 372 8.88 7.17 -10.26
N CYS A 373 8.56 7.55 -9.02
CA CYS A 373 7.26 7.25 -8.40
C CYS A 373 6.09 7.95 -9.10
N THR A 374 5.10 7.17 -9.53
CA THR A 374 3.84 7.64 -10.13
C THR A 374 2.76 7.94 -9.08
N SER A 375 3.04 7.87 -7.80
CA SER A 375 2.08 8.06 -6.69
C SER A 375 0.77 7.23 -6.81
N CYS A 376 0.78 6.13 -7.54
CA CYS A 376 -0.41 5.33 -7.84
C CYS A 376 -1.01 4.59 -6.63
N GLY A 377 -0.29 4.51 -5.49
CA GLY A 377 -0.77 3.90 -4.24
C GLY A 377 -0.79 2.37 -4.20
N TRP A 378 -0.29 1.66 -5.24
CA TRP A 378 -0.25 0.20 -5.23
C TRP A 378 0.54 -0.37 -4.05
N CYS A 379 1.71 0.19 -3.76
CA CYS A 379 2.58 -0.26 -2.68
C CYS A 379 1.90 -0.25 -1.29
N GLU A 380 0.98 0.70 -1.05
CA GLU A 380 0.20 0.80 0.18
C GLU A 380 -1.02 -0.14 0.17
N GLN A 381 -1.63 -0.32 -1.01
CA GLN A 381 -2.73 -1.27 -1.21
C GLN A 381 -2.28 -2.71 -0.95
N ALA A 382 -1.12 -3.10 -1.48
CA ALA A 382 -0.57 -4.45 -1.37
C ALA A 382 0.13 -4.73 -0.03
N CYS A 383 0.46 -3.70 0.77
CA CYS A 383 1.22 -3.89 2.00
C CYS A 383 0.39 -4.54 3.10
N PRO A 384 0.77 -5.74 3.61
CA PRO A 384 0.03 -6.41 4.67
C PRO A 384 0.10 -5.71 6.02
N VAL A 385 1.15 -4.92 6.25
CA VAL A 385 1.41 -4.19 7.51
C VAL A 385 1.18 -2.68 7.38
N PHE A 386 0.55 -2.21 6.30
CA PHE A 386 0.10 -0.82 6.09
C PHE A 386 1.21 0.25 6.12
N ILE A 387 2.33 -0.02 5.48
CA ILE A 387 3.39 0.98 5.28
C ILE A 387 2.90 2.10 4.36
N GLU A 388 3.07 3.34 4.77
CA GLU A 388 2.69 4.55 4.05
C GLU A 388 3.88 5.08 3.22
N ASN A 389 4.09 4.53 2.02
CA ASN A 389 5.29 4.79 1.21
C ASN A 389 5.24 6.09 0.41
N VAL A 390 4.08 6.45 -0.16
CA VAL A 390 3.95 7.59 -1.08
C VAL A 390 4.22 8.92 -0.39
N PRO A 391 3.65 9.21 0.80
CA PRO A 391 3.90 10.47 1.49
C PRO A 391 5.40 10.73 1.73
N ARG A 392 6.15 9.72 2.15
CA ARG A 392 7.59 9.84 2.41
C ARG A 392 8.39 10.23 1.16
N LEU A 393 8.07 9.66 -0.01
CA LEU A 393 8.73 10.04 -1.26
C LEU A 393 8.37 11.47 -1.68
N ILE A 394 7.14 11.90 -1.44
CA ILE A 394 6.74 13.29 -1.72
C ILE A 394 7.47 14.25 -0.77
N ASP A 395 7.67 13.90 0.50
CA ASP A 395 8.44 14.73 1.44
C ASP A 395 9.90 14.91 0.99
N MET A 396 10.53 13.87 0.44
CA MET A 396 11.86 13.97 -0.17
C MET A 396 11.86 14.87 -1.41
N ARG A 397 10.84 14.77 -2.30
CA ARG A 397 10.70 15.67 -3.45
C ARG A 397 10.51 17.13 -3.03
N ARG A 398 9.71 17.37 -1.97
CA ARG A 398 9.50 18.72 -1.41
C ARG A 398 10.82 19.36 -1.03
N TYR A 399 11.70 18.64 -0.34
CA TYR A 399 13.00 19.16 0.03
C TYR A 399 13.86 19.45 -1.20
N LYS A 400 13.95 18.53 -2.15
CA LYS A 400 14.70 18.71 -3.40
C LYS A 400 14.25 19.91 -4.21
N VAL A 401 12.93 20.15 -4.31
CA VAL A 401 12.37 21.27 -5.10
C VAL A 401 12.46 22.59 -4.37
N GLN A 402 12.09 22.65 -3.09
CA GLN A 402 11.91 23.91 -2.38
C GLN A 402 13.20 24.45 -1.75
N VAL A 403 14.16 23.57 -1.43
CA VAL A 403 15.40 23.96 -0.78
C VAL A 403 16.59 23.84 -1.71
N GLU A 404 16.72 22.71 -2.42
CA GLU A 404 17.88 22.48 -3.28
C GLU A 404 17.67 22.94 -4.72
N ALA A 405 16.44 23.26 -5.13
CA ALA A 405 16.06 23.57 -6.50
C ALA A 405 16.54 22.51 -7.52
N ASP A 406 16.69 21.26 -7.05
CA ASP A 406 17.18 20.12 -7.81
C ASP A 406 16.03 19.17 -8.18
N PHE A 407 15.54 19.30 -9.39
CA PHE A 407 14.43 18.52 -9.92
C PHE A 407 14.54 18.36 -11.46
N PRO A 408 13.81 17.40 -12.07
CA PRO A 408 13.82 17.22 -13.51
C PRO A 408 13.51 18.51 -14.25
N PRO A 409 14.33 18.89 -15.27
CA PRO A 409 14.25 20.22 -15.91
C PRO A 409 12.91 20.46 -16.62
N GLU A 410 12.21 19.41 -17.03
CA GLU A 410 10.89 19.50 -17.65
C GLU A 410 9.83 20.11 -16.67
N LEU A 411 10.01 19.90 -15.38
CA LEU A 411 9.10 20.45 -14.36
C LEU A 411 9.23 21.97 -14.22
N GLN A 412 10.34 22.57 -14.62
CA GLN A 412 10.53 24.02 -14.57
C GLN A 412 9.42 24.75 -15.33
N ARG A 413 9.20 24.35 -16.59
CA ARG A 413 8.16 24.96 -17.45
C ARG A 413 6.75 24.74 -16.90
N VAL A 414 6.51 23.58 -16.28
CA VAL A 414 5.22 23.23 -15.66
C VAL A 414 4.94 24.15 -14.47
N PHE A 415 5.93 24.33 -13.58
CA PHE A 415 5.78 25.20 -12.42
C PHE A 415 5.62 26.66 -12.83
N GLU A 416 6.41 27.17 -13.77
CA GLU A 416 6.28 28.52 -14.30
C GLU A 416 4.91 28.77 -14.96
N GLY A 417 4.42 27.80 -15.73
CA GLY A 417 3.09 27.86 -16.35
C GLY A 417 1.98 27.90 -15.32
N MET A 418 2.08 27.08 -14.26
CA MET A 418 1.10 27.05 -13.17
C MET A 418 1.13 28.36 -12.35
N GLU A 419 2.31 28.91 -12.10
CA GLU A 419 2.48 30.14 -11.34
C GLU A 419 1.95 31.37 -12.11
N ARG A 420 2.33 31.49 -13.39
CA ARG A 420 2.04 32.70 -14.19
C ARG A 420 0.68 32.66 -14.87
N GLN A 421 0.21 31.48 -15.29
CA GLN A 421 -0.99 31.32 -16.12
C GLN A 421 -2.04 30.40 -15.47
N GLY A 422 -1.84 29.93 -14.23
CA GLY A 422 -2.77 29.06 -13.55
C GLY A 422 -2.97 27.70 -14.24
N ASN A 423 -2.03 27.26 -15.10
CA ASN A 423 -2.09 25.94 -15.76
C ASN A 423 -0.71 25.42 -16.17
N PRO A 424 -0.50 24.08 -16.20
CA PRO A 424 0.80 23.50 -16.48
C PRO A 424 1.28 23.64 -17.95
N TRP A 425 0.43 24.05 -18.88
CA TRP A 425 0.82 24.32 -20.27
C TRP A 425 1.37 25.73 -20.48
N GLY A 426 1.16 26.65 -19.52
CA GLY A 426 1.55 28.06 -19.66
C GLY A 426 0.72 28.81 -20.72
N ILE A 427 -0.47 28.32 -21.06
CA ILE A 427 -1.38 28.95 -22.02
C ILE A 427 -2.16 30.07 -21.31
N GLY A 428 -2.38 31.19 -22.02
CA GLY A 428 -3.08 32.32 -21.46
C GLY A 428 -4.46 32.00 -20.90
N GLN A 429 -4.79 32.63 -19.76
CA GLN A 429 -6.05 32.41 -19.04
C GLN A 429 -7.28 32.87 -19.88
N ASP A 430 -7.09 33.82 -20.80
CA ASP A 430 -8.09 34.26 -21.75
C ASP A 430 -8.63 33.17 -22.67
N LYS A 431 -7.84 32.08 -22.88
CA LYS A 431 -8.19 30.95 -23.73
C LYS A 431 -8.86 29.80 -22.98
N ARG A 432 -9.11 29.96 -21.68
CA ARG A 432 -9.54 28.85 -20.84
C ARG A 432 -10.94 28.34 -21.17
N ASP A 433 -11.81 29.16 -21.75
CA ASP A 433 -13.17 28.81 -22.16
C ASP A 433 -13.32 28.50 -23.67
N GLU A 434 -12.27 28.57 -24.48
CA GLU A 434 -12.31 28.23 -25.92
C GLU A 434 -12.79 26.78 -26.20
N TRP A 435 -12.67 25.88 -25.22
CA TRP A 435 -13.17 24.52 -25.33
C TRP A 435 -14.69 24.43 -25.54
N GLU A 436 -15.46 25.45 -25.17
CA GLU A 436 -16.92 25.51 -25.30
C GLU A 436 -17.34 25.59 -26.77
N GLY A 437 -16.51 26.19 -27.63
CA GLY A 437 -16.83 26.38 -29.06
C GLY A 437 -17.94 27.40 -29.25
N ASP A 438 -18.86 27.10 -30.17
CA ASP A 438 -19.94 28.02 -30.60
C ASP A 438 -21.15 28.07 -29.64
N VAL A 439 -21.16 27.22 -28.60
CA VAL A 439 -22.27 27.15 -27.63
C VAL A 439 -21.74 27.54 -26.26
N PRO A 440 -21.81 28.84 -25.91
CA PRO A 440 -21.35 29.31 -24.60
C PRO A 440 -22.22 28.69 -23.49
N LEU A 441 -21.56 28.17 -22.45
CA LEU A 441 -22.19 27.62 -21.27
C LEU A 441 -22.43 28.70 -20.19
N PRO A 442 -23.42 28.52 -19.29
CA PRO A 442 -23.61 29.41 -18.15
C PRO A 442 -22.35 29.53 -17.30
N LYS A 443 -22.13 30.74 -16.78
CA LYS A 443 -20.98 31.02 -15.89
C LYS A 443 -21.48 31.15 -14.46
N TRP A 444 -20.74 30.57 -13.54
CA TRP A 444 -21.08 30.68 -12.12
C TRP A 444 -20.88 32.13 -11.65
N GLY A 445 -21.96 32.79 -11.28
CA GLY A 445 -21.96 34.22 -10.91
C GLY A 445 -22.62 35.12 -11.95
N ASP A 446 -23.19 34.62 -13.03
CA ASP A 446 -23.94 35.37 -14.04
C ASP A 446 -25.36 35.82 -13.59
N GLY A 447 -25.70 35.58 -12.32
CA GLY A 447 -27.01 35.82 -11.73
C GLY A 447 -27.94 34.62 -11.75
N GLY A 448 -27.56 33.49 -12.39
CA GLY A 448 -28.28 32.24 -12.37
C GLY A 448 -28.04 31.46 -11.06
N THR A 449 -28.96 30.53 -10.76
CA THR A 449 -28.80 29.57 -9.66
C THR A 449 -28.52 28.20 -10.22
N TYR A 450 -27.38 27.63 -9.83
CA TYR A 450 -26.91 26.35 -10.35
C TYR A 450 -26.69 25.34 -9.21
N GLU A 451 -27.02 24.08 -9.48
CA GLU A 451 -26.85 22.97 -8.54
C GLU A 451 -25.39 22.48 -8.55
N TYR A 452 -24.79 22.44 -9.74
CA TYR A 452 -23.46 21.90 -9.94
C TYR A 452 -22.51 22.92 -10.60
N LEU A 453 -21.32 23.03 -10.04
CA LEU A 453 -20.19 23.61 -10.75
C LEU A 453 -19.51 22.52 -11.58
N PHE A 454 -19.43 22.66 -12.89
CA PHE A 454 -18.58 21.85 -13.74
C PHE A 454 -17.16 22.43 -13.73
N TYR A 455 -16.28 21.82 -12.92
CA TYR A 455 -14.86 22.14 -12.86
C TYR A 455 -14.17 21.35 -13.99
N VAL A 456 -13.86 22.04 -15.07
CA VAL A 456 -13.38 21.45 -16.35
C VAL A 456 -11.94 20.89 -16.19
N GLY A 457 -11.11 21.60 -15.43
CA GLY A 457 -9.71 21.31 -15.24
C GLY A 457 -8.84 21.73 -16.44
N CYS A 458 -7.55 21.90 -16.19
CA CYS A 458 -6.64 22.42 -17.22
C CYS A 458 -6.58 21.57 -18.47
N ALA A 459 -6.53 20.23 -18.33
CA ALA A 459 -6.52 19.33 -19.49
C ALA A 459 -7.78 19.49 -20.35
N GLY A 460 -8.96 19.54 -19.71
CA GLY A 460 -10.24 19.71 -20.41
C GLY A 460 -10.36 21.07 -21.11
N SER A 461 -9.66 22.08 -20.61
CA SER A 461 -9.69 23.45 -21.17
C SER A 461 -8.69 23.68 -22.30
N TYR A 462 -7.49 23.09 -22.21
CA TYR A 462 -6.38 23.47 -23.10
C TYR A 462 -5.91 22.36 -24.05
N ASP A 463 -6.06 21.08 -23.66
CA ASP A 463 -5.66 19.99 -24.55
C ASP A 463 -6.73 19.74 -25.62
N GLU A 464 -6.35 19.81 -26.90
CA GLU A 464 -7.28 19.71 -28.04
C GLU A 464 -8.08 18.41 -28.07
N ARG A 465 -7.46 17.31 -27.59
CA ARG A 465 -8.17 16.04 -27.52
C ARG A 465 -9.14 16.02 -26.33
N MET A 466 -8.75 16.59 -25.20
CA MET A 466 -9.58 16.63 -24.00
C MET A 466 -10.72 17.65 -24.09
N LYS A 467 -10.58 18.70 -24.89
CA LYS A 467 -11.68 19.62 -25.23
C LYS A 467 -12.91 18.85 -25.77
N LYS A 468 -12.69 17.78 -26.55
CA LYS A 468 -13.78 16.94 -27.05
C LYS A 468 -14.50 16.19 -25.92
N VAL A 469 -13.77 15.72 -24.91
CA VAL A 469 -14.34 15.08 -23.71
C VAL A 469 -15.17 16.07 -22.90
N SER A 470 -14.66 17.30 -22.73
CA SER A 470 -15.37 18.36 -22.01
C SER A 470 -16.68 18.71 -22.71
N ARG A 471 -16.68 18.83 -24.05
CA ARG A 471 -17.90 19.06 -24.87
C ARG A 471 -18.88 17.89 -24.79
N ALA A 472 -18.38 16.65 -24.81
CA ALA A 472 -19.24 15.47 -24.66
C ALA A 472 -19.93 15.46 -23.29
N LEU A 473 -19.21 15.77 -22.21
CA LEU A 473 -19.79 15.87 -20.88
C LEU A 473 -20.81 17.01 -20.79
N ALA A 474 -20.47 18.20 -21.30
CA ALA A 474 -21.40 19.35 -21.33
C ALA A 474 -22.69 19.02 -22.10
N LYS A 475 -22.58 18.32 -23.24
CA LYS A 475 -23.74 17.81 -23.99
C LYS A 475 -24.60 16.88 -23.15
N ILE A 476 -24.00 15.90 -22.46
CA ILE A 476 -24.72 14.97 -21.58
C ILE A 476 -25.47 15.73 -20.49
N LEU A 477 -24.82 16.68 -19.82
CA LEU A 477 -25.42 17.49 -18.76
C LEU A 477 -26.59 18.33 -19.26
N THR A 478 -26.43 18.96 -20.42
CA THR A 478 -27.46 19.80 -21.05
C THR A 478 -28.68 18.97 -21.45
N GLU A 479 -28.49 17.85 -22.13
CA GLU A 479 -29.61 16.96 -22.55
C GLU A 479 -30.29 16.31 -21.35
N ALA A 480 -29.54 16.02 -20.28
CA ALA A 480 -30.12 15.55 -19.01
C ALA A 480 -30.82 16.66 -18.21
N LYS A 481 -30.85 17.89 -18.69
CA LYS A 481 -31.38 19.08 -17.98
C LYS A 481 -30.78 19.22 -16.57
N VAL A 482 -29.48 18.98 -16.43
CA VAL A 482 -28.74 19.24 -15.19
C VAL A 482 -28.55 20.74 -15.06
N SER A 483 -28.82 21.30 -13.89
CA SER A 483 -28.56 22.71 -13.60
C SER A 483 -27.06 22.88 -13.26
N PHE A 484 -26.25 23.31 -14.22
CA PHE A 484 -24.80 23.46 -14.04
C PHE A 484 -24.27 24.75 -14.68
N ALA A 485 -23.13 25.20 -14.19
CA ALA A 485 -22.36 26.29 -14.78
C ALA A 485 -20.85 25.98 -14.67
N THR A 486 -20.04 26.71 -15.44
CA THR A 486 -18.57 26.67 -15.37
C THR A 486 -18.03 27.94 -14.71
N LEU A 487 -16.76 27.91 -14.28
CA LEU A 487 -16.08 29.16 -13.86
C LEU A 487 -15.55 29.96 -15.06
N GLY A 488 -15.48 29.36 -16.25
CA GLY A 488 -14.88 29.99 -17.42
C GLY A 488 -13.45 30.41 -17.16
N LYS A 489 -13.13 31.66 -17.41
CA LYS A 489 -11.79 32.25 -17.23
C LYS A 489 -11.37 32.36 -15.77
N ASP A 490 -12.29 32.31 -14.82
CA ASP A 490 -11.99 32.37 -13.38
C ASP A 490 -11.48 31.00 -12.82
N GLU A 491 -11.55 29.93 -13.60
CA GLU A 491 -11.03 28.63 -13.18
C GLU A 491 -9.51 28.59 -13.25
N SER A 492 -8.83 28.05 -12.24
CA SER A 492 -7.39 27.86 -12.22
C SER A 492 -7.02 26.39 -11.98
N CYS A 493 -5.74 26.04 -12.12
CA CYS A 493 -5.26 24.69 -11.80
C CYS A 493 -5.47 24.33 -10.33
N THR A 494 -5.86 23.09 -10.06
CA THR A 494 -6.02 22.61 -8.68
C THR A 494 -4.70 22.50 -7.92
N GLY A 495 -3.55 22.53 -8.61
CA GLY A 495 -2.24 22.39 -7.99
C GLY A 495 -1.74 20.94 -7.87
N ASP A 496 -2.48 19.93 -8.34
CA ASP A 496 -2.11 18.51 -8.20
C ASP A 496 -0.67 18.22 -8.68
N SER A 497 -0.31 18.67 -9.87
CA SER A 497 1.02 18.42 -10.45
C SER A 497 2.14 19.07 -9.65
N ALA A 498 1.94 20.29 -9.14
CA ALA A 498 2.90 20.95 -8.26
C ALA A 498 3.10 20.17 -6.97
N ARG A 499 2.01 19.75 -6.30
CA ARG A 499 2.07 19.00 -5.06
C ARG A 499 2.79 17.65 -5.21
N ARG A 500 2.47 16.90 -6.25
CA ARG A 500 3.10 15.58 -6.53
C ARG A 500 4.52 15.74 -7.06
N GLY A 501 4.82 16.85 -7.70
CA GLY A 501 6.16 17.24 -8.10
C GLY A 501 7.04 17.76 -6.97
N GLY A 502 6.47 18.04 -5.78
CA GLY A 502 7.22 18.54 -4.62
C GLY A 502 7.22 20.06 -4.46
N ASN A 503 6.62 20.83 -5.38
CA ASN A 503 6.47 22.29 -5.22
C ASN A 503 5.24 22.58 -4.35
N GLU A 504 5.42 22.42 -3.05
CA GLU A 504 4.34 22.59 -2.08
C GLU A 504 3.91 24.04 -1.91
N TYR A 505 4.85 25.00 -2.04
CA TYR A 505 4.54 26.43 -1.97
C TYR A 505 3.55 26.83 -3.08
N LEU A 506 3.87 26.48 -4.32
CA LEU A 506 2.99 26.73 -5.47
C LEU A 506 1.63 26.04 -5.32
N TYR A 507 1.64 24.79 -4.83
CA TYR A 507 0.40 24.08 -4.57
C TYR A 507 -0.48 24.81 -3.54
N GLN A 508 0.09 25.19 -2.38
CA GLN A 508 -0.69 25.86 -1.33
C GLN A 508 -1.22 27.22 -1.77
N THR A 509 -0.44 27.95 -2.57
CA THR A 509 -0.86 29.23 -3.17
C THR A 509 -2.09 29.02 -4.06
N LEU A 510 -2.03 28.08 -4.99
CA LEU A 510 -3.15 27.77 -5.89
C LEU A 510 -4.36 27.21 -5.13
N ALA A 511 -4.15 26.34 -4.16
CA ALA A 511 -5.23 25.73 -3.38
C ALA A 511 -5.97 26.79 -2.54
N LYS A 512 -5.26 27.69 -1.86
CA LYS A 512 -5.84 28.78 -1.07
C LYS A 512 -6.67 29.72 -1.97
N ALA A 513 -6.11 30.15 -3.08
CA ALA A 513 -6.80 31.03 -4.03
C ALA A 513 -8.08 30.38 -4.60
N ASN A 514 -7.99 29.11 -4.99
CA ASN A 514 -9.16 28.36 -5.48
C ASN A 514 -10.23 28.19 -4.41
N VAL A 515 -9.86 27.85 -3.18
CA VAL A 515 -10.80 27.69 -2.06
C VAL A 515 -11.48 29.02 -1.73
N GLU A 516 -10.73 30.10 -1.67
CA GLU A 516 -11.27 31.46 -1.46
C GLU A 516 -12.30 31.82 -2.55
N SER A 517 -11.93 31.65 -3.81
CA SER A 517 -12.83 31.92 -4.94
C SER A 517 -14.10 31.06 -4.90
N LEU A 518 -13.97 29.76 -4.68
CA LEU A 518 -15.11 28.82 -4.63
C LEU A 518 -16.05 29.12 -3.45
N ASN A 519 -15.49 29.46 -2.29
CA ASN A 519 -16.26 29.84 -1.10
C ASN A 519 -16.98 31.17 -1.29
N ALA A 520 -16.30 32.20 -1.84
CA ALA A 520 -16.90 33.51 -2.14
C ALA A 520 -18.06 33.40 -3.13
N LYS A 521 -17.95 32.47 -4.10
CA LYS A 521 -18.99 32.17 -5.08
C LYS A 521 -20.10 31.23 -4.55
N GLY A 522 -20.00 30.77 -3.30
CA GLY A 522 -21.01 29.91 -2.65
C GLY A 522 -21.13 28.52 -3.24
N VAL A 523 -20.09 27.99 -3.89
CA VAL A 523 -20.09 26.65 -4.51
C VAL A 523 -20.27 25.57 -3.44
N LYS A 524 -21.17 24.61 -3.70
CA LYS A 524 -21.44 23.46 -2.80
C LYS A 524 -21.11 22.12 -3.43
N THR A 525 -21.48 21.93 -4.70
CA THR A 525 -21.31 20.66 -5.41
C THR A 525 -20.48 20.87 -6.68
N ILE A 526 -19.48 20.05 -6.88
CA ILE A 526 -18.53 20.12 -7.99
C ILE A 526 -18.54 18.81 -8.77
N ILE A 527 -18.66 18.89 -10.09
CA ILE A 527 -18.46 17.78 -11.02
C ILE A 527 -17.11 18.00 -11.70
N THR A 528 -16.32 16.96 -11.86
CA THR A 528 -15.10 17.01 -12.66
C THR A 528 -14.85 15.71 -13.41
N GLN A 529 -14.26 15.83 -14.60
CA GLN A 529 -13.86 14.71 -15.45
C GLN A 529 -12.44 14.22 -15.14
N CYS A 530 -11.68 14.99 -14.35
CA CYS A 530 -10.29 14.68 -14.02
C CYS A 530 -10.18 14.07 -12.61
N PRO A 531 -9.80 12.79 -12.46
CA PRO A 531 -9.58 12.17 -11.14
C PRO A 531 -8.53 12.85 -10.27
N HIS A 532 -7.55 13.53 -10.87
CA HIS A 532 -6.56 14.31 -10.13
C HIS A 532 -7.21 15.56 -9.49
N CYS A 533 -7.99 16.32 -10.27
CA CYS A 533 -8.79 17.43 -9.73
C CYS A 533 -9.80 16.94 -8.70
N PHE A 534 -10.50 15.84 -8.99
CA PHE A 534 -11.43 15.18 -8.07
C PHE A 534 -10.77 14.89 -6.71
N ASN A 535 -9.59 14.24 -6.73
CA ASN A 535 -8.88 13.90 -5.51
C ASN A 535 -8.43 15.15 -4.73
N THR A 536 -7.85 16.13 -5.41
CA THR A 536 -7.32 17.34 -4.78
C THR A 536 -8.42 18.17 -4.14
N ILE A 537 -9.51 18.44 -4.88
CA ILE A 537 -10.64 19.22 -4.36
C ILE A 537 -11.33 18.50 -3.22
N LYS A 538 -11.58 17.20 -3.36
CA LYS A 538 -12.32 16.39 -2.39
C LYS A 538 -11.54 16.11 -1.09
N ASN A 539 -10.25 15.79 -1.21
CA ASN A 539 -9.49 15.23 -0.11
C ASN A 539 -8.49 16.21 0.50
N GLU A 540 -8.00 17.18 -0.25
CA GLU A 540 -6.91 18.07 0.16
C GLU A 540 -7.36 19.51 0.40
N TYR A 541 -8.31 20.05 -0.36
CA TYR A 541 -8.86 21.38 -0.13
C TYR A 541 -9.55 21.60 1.23
N PRO A 542 -10.10 20.57 1.90
CA PRO A 542 -10.61 20.74 3.26
C PRO A 542 -9.59 21.29 4.26
N GLU A 543 -8.28 21.11 4.04
CA GLU A 543 -7.23 21.69 4.89
C GLU A 543 -7.11 23.21 4.75
N PHE A 544 -7.66 23.78 3.67
CA PHE A 544 -7.70 25.24 3.41
C PHE A 544 -9.11 25.81 3.61
N GLY A 545 -10.03 25.06 4.23
CA GLY A 545 -11.41 25.49 4.46
C GLY A 545 -12.37 25.24 3.29
N GLY A 546 -11.95 24.48 2.26
CA GLY A 546 -12.77 24.11 1.10
C GLY A 546 -13.50 22.78 1.31
N SER A 547 -14.75 22.80 1.75
CA SER A 547 -15.55 21.59 1.94
C SER A 547 -16.67 21.50 0.91
N TYR A 548 -16.47 20.69 -0.14
CA TYR A 548 -17.39 20.55 -1.26
C TYR A 548 -17.83 19.10 -1.43
N ARG A 549 -19.07 18.89 -1.90
CA ARG A 549 -19.48 17.59 -2.45
C ARG A 549 -18.85 17.48 -3.85
N VAL A 550 -17.85 16.62 -4.02
CA VAL A 550 -17.20 16.42 -5.31
C VAL A 550 -17.63 15.09 -5.89
N ILE A 551 -18.07 15.10 -7.15
CA ILE A 551 -18.61 13.94 -7.88
C ILE A 551 -17.78 13.77 -9.16
N SER A 552 -17.36 12.56 -9.48
CA SER A 552 -16.74 12.27 -10.77
C SER A 552 -17.82 12.27 -11.88
N HIS A 553 -17.43 12.63 -13.09
CA HIS A 553 -18.35 12.59 -14.22
C HIS A 553 -18.97 11.20 -14.41
N THR A 554 -18.22 10.11 -14.17
CA THR A 554 -18.75 8.75 -14.31
C THR A 554 -19.80 8.39 -13.26
N GLU A 555 -19.67 8.91 -12.02
CA GLU A 555 -20.67 8.73 -10.97
C GLU A 555 -21.97 9.46 -11.34
N LEU A 556 -21.86 10.72 -11.81
CA LEU A 556 -23.05 11.48 -12.23
C LEU A 556 -23.71 10.87 -13.48
N ILE A 557 -22.94 10.51 -14.51
CA ILE A 557 -23.48 9.84 -15.70
C ILE A 557 -24.24 8.57 -15.33
N ASN A 558 -23.68 7.77 -14.42
CA ASN A 558 -24.35 6.55 -13.92
C ASN A 558 -25.68 6.86 -13.22
N GLU A 559 -25.72 7.92 -12.41
CA GLU A 559 -26.94 8.38 -11.77
C GLU A 559 -27.99 8.84 -12.82
N LEU A 560 -27.57 9.60 -13.83
CA LEU A 560 -28.44 10.07 -14.90
C LEU A 560 -29.02 8.92 -15.74
N ILE A 561 -28.28 7.87 -15.98
CA ILE A 561 -28.75 6.65 -16.65
C ILE A 561 -29.76 5.93 -15.76
N LYS A 562 -29.45 5.68 -14.49
CA LYS A 562 -30.32 4.98 -13.52
C LYS A 562 -31.64 5.73 -13.29
N THR A 563 -31.59 7.05 -13.24
CA THR A 563 -32.79 7.91 -13.09
C THR A 563 -33.52 8.18 -14.42
N LYS A 564 -33.05 7.59 -15.53
CA LYS A 564 -33.63 7.73 -16.87
C LYS A 564 -33.64 9.18 -17.38
N ARG A 565 -32.79 10.03 -16.89
CA ARG A 565 -32.62 11.42 -17.36
C ARG A 565 -31.87 11.47 -18.70
N ILE A 566 -31.11 10.45 -19.03
CA ILE A 566 -30.55 10.21 -20.37
C ILE A 566 -30.95 8.82 -20.85
N LYS A 567 -31.15 8.69 -22.16
CA LYS A 567 -31.49 7.42 -22.82
C LYS A 567 -30.36 7.07 -23.80
N LEU A 568 -29.91 5.82 -23.72
CA LEU A 568 -28.88 5.27 -24.59
C LEU A 568 -29.57 4.31 -25.58
N GLY A 569 -29.83 4.77 -26.80
CA GLY A 569 -30.54 3.99 -27.80
C GLY A 569 -29.70 3.61 -29.01
N LYS A 570 -28.64 4.35 -29.27
CA LYS A 570 -27.78 4.07 -30.40
C LYS A 570 -26.81 2.92 -30.09
N VAL A 571 -26.96 1.83 -30.84
CA VAL A 571 -26.16 0.61 -30.68
C VAL A 571 -24.72 0.85 -31.12
N MET A 572 -23.75 0.47 -30.28
CA MET A 572 -22.31 0.51 -30.54
C MET A 572 -21.77 -0.93 -30.60
N ASN A 573 -21.68 -1.52 -31.79
CA ASN A 573 -21.16 -2.89 -31.96
C ASN A 573 -19.61 -2.90 -31.87
N GLU A 574 -19.09 -2.76 -30.66
CA GLU A 574 -17.65 -2.61 -30.41
C GLU A 574 -17.23 -3.43 -29.17
N THR A 575 -16.03 -4.02 -29.26
CA THR A 575 -15.37 -4.62 -28.08
C THR A 575 -14.41 -3.61 -27.48
N LEU A 576 -14.52 -3.37 -26.20
CA LEU A 576 -13.62 -2.49 -25.47
C LEU A 576 -13.12 -3.10 -24.17
N THR A 577 -12.00 -2.56 -23.69
CA THR A 577 -11.50 -2.79 -22.33
C THR A 577 -11.40 -1.45 -21.60
N PHE A 578 -11.52 -1.49 -20.25
CA PHE A 578 -11.50 -0.29 -19.43
C PHE A 578 -10.21 -0.18 -18.62
N HIS A 579 -9.57 1.00 -18.66
CA HIS A 579 -8.46 1.32 -17.81
C HIS A 579 -8.93 2.06 -16.56
N ASP A 580 -8.74 1.45 -15.38
CA ASP A 580 -9.06 2.08 -14.09
C ASP A 580 -8.06 3.20 -13.75
N PRO A 581 -8.47 4.47 -13.68
CA PRO A 581 -7.62 5.53 -13.20
C PRO A 581 -7.31 5.36 -11.72
N CYS A 582 -6.04 5.33 -11.32
CA CYS A 582 -5.64 5.08 -9.94
C CYS A 582 -6.20 6.12 -8.95
N TYR A 583 -6.30 7.38 -9.34
CA TYR A 583 -6.85 8.46 -8.51
C TYR A 583 -8.39 8.40 -8.39
N LEU A 584 -9.09 7.77 -9.31
CA LEU A 584 -10.53 7.51 -9.19
C LEU A 584 -10.79 6.23 -8.38
N GLY A 585 -10.20 5.13 -8.80
CA GLY A 585 -10.42 3.81 -8.22
C GLY A 585 -9.65 3.60 -6.91
N ARG A 586 -8.32 3.39 -7.00
CA ARG A 586 -7.52 2.99 -5.84
C ARG A 586 -7.50 4.03 -4.72
N HIS A 587 -7.38 5.32 -5.07
CA HIS A 587 -7.37 6.39 -4.07
C HIS A 587 -8.76 6.71 -3.51
N ASN A 588 -9.80 6.67 -4.32
CA ASN A 588 -11.14 7.15 -3.94
C ASN A 588 -12.24 6.08 -3.93
N GLY A 589 -11.93 4.85 -4.32
CA GLY A 589 -12.85 3.71 -4.22
C GLY A 589 -13.97 3.66 -5.28
N VAL A 590 -13.88 4.46 -6.35
CA VAL A 590 -14.85 4.51 -7.43
C VAL A 590 -14.41 3.53 -8.53
N PHE A 591 -14.99 2.33 -8.54
CA PHE A 591 -14.71 1.26 -9.51
C PHE A 591 -15.96 0.89 -10.32
N GLU A 592 -17.13 0.83 -9.67
CA GLU A 592 -18.36 0.33 -10.28
C GLU A 592 -18.99 1.31 -11.26
N ALA A 593 -19.03 2.59 -10.93
CA ALA A 593 -19.73 3.59 -11.72
C ALA A 593 -19.29 3.63 -13.20
N PRO A 594 -17.99 3.68 -13.55
CA PRO A 594 -17.58 3.63 -14.95
C PRO A 594 -17.98 2.32 -15.64
N ARG A 595 -17.94 1.18 -14.94
CA ARG A 595 -18.33 -0.13 -15.48
C ARG A 595 -19.83 -0.22 -15.73
N GLU A 596 -20.65 0.26 -14.81
CA GLU A 596 -22.11 0.30 -14.97
C GLU A 596 -22.51 1.19 -16.17
N VAL A 597 -21.84 2.35 -16.33
CA VAL A 597 -22.07 3.24 -17.48
C VAL A 597 -21.73 2.53 -18.79
N LEU A 598 -20.56 1.89 -18.89
CA LEU A 598 -20.15 1.19 -20.12
C LEU A 598 -21.07 0.01 -20.46
N LYS A 599 -21.49 -0.76 -19.45
CA LYS A 599 -22.43 -1.88 -19.62
C LYS A 599 -23.84 -1.44 -20.04
N ALA A 600 -24.23 -0.20 -19.74
CA ALA A 600 -25.52 0.35 -20.12
C ALA A 600 -25.60 0.75 -21.60
N ILE A 601 -24.45 0.90 -22.30
CA ILE A 601 -24.41 1.25 -23.72
C ILE A 601 -24.78 0.03 -24.57
N PRO A 602 -25.85 0.10 -25.39
CA PRO A 602 -26.31 -1.04 -26.20
C PRO A 602 -25.23 -1.53 -27.20
N GLY A 603 -25.08 -2.85 -27.29
CA GLY A 603 -24.16 -3.49 -28.23
C GLY A 603 -22.66 -3.40 -27.86
N LEU A 604 -22.30 -2.76 -26.76
CA LEU A 604 -20.93 -2.64 -26.30
C LEU A 604 -20.51 -3.88 -25.50
N GLN A 605 -19.45 -4.54 -25.94
CA GLN A 605 -18.87 -5.67 -25.24
C GLN A 605 -17.68 -5.19 -24.38
N VAL A 606 -17.86 -5.19 -23.06
CA VAL A 606 -16.80 -4.81 -22.11
C VAL A 606 -16.04 -6.04 -21.66
N VAL A 607 -14.71 -6.04 -21.86
CA VAL A 607 -13.81 -7.11 -21.40
C VAL A 607 -12.79 -6.53 -20.40
N GLU A 608 -12.64 -7.21 -19.27
CA GLU A 608 -11.75 -6.74 -18.20
C GLU A 608 -10.29 -7.16 -18.47
N MET A 609 -9.36 -6.24 -18.21
CA MET A 609 -7.94 -6.57 -18.15
C MET A 609 -7.64 -7.42 -16.93
N GLN A 610 -6.59 -8.23 -16.97
CA GLN A 610 -6.17 -9.06 -15.85
C GLN A 610 -5.88 -8.21 -14.61
N ARG A 611 -5.15 -7.10 -14.80
CA ARG A 611 -4.87 -6.12 -13.74
C ARG A 611 -5.92 -5.01 -13.80
N SER A 612 -7.05 -5.21 -13.13
CA SER A 612 -8.19 -4.29 -13.09
C SER A 612 -8.55 -3.87 -11.67
N GLU A 613 -9.41 -2.91 -11.52
CA GLU A 613 -9.90 -2.39 -10.24
C GLU A 613 -8.77 -2.00 -9.28
N ARG A 614 -8.74 -2.61 -8.09
CA ARG A 614 -7.73 -2.34 -7.06
C ARG A 614 -6.33 -2.73 -7.51
N GLU A 615 -6.22 -3.76 -8.34
CA GLU A 615 -4.96 -4.29 -8.89
C GLU A 615 -4.55 -3.61 -10.19
N SER A 616 -5.31 -2.64 -10.68
CA SER A 616 -5.05 -1.94 -11.93
C SER A 616 -3.61 -1.46 -12.05
N PHE A 617 -2.99 -1.72 -13.21
CA PHE A 617 -1.67 -1.21 -13.53
C PHE A 617 -1.75 0.27 -13.94
N CYS A 618 -0.75 1.05 -13.55
CA CYS A 618 -0.71 2.49 -13.79
C CYS A 618 -0.52 2.83 -15.28
N CYS A 619 -1.07 3.97 -15.73
CA CYS A 619 -0.81 4.53 -17.05
C CYS A 619 0.55 5.26 -17.16
N GLY A 620 1.19 5.57 -16.01
CA GLY A 620 2.46 6.29 -15.98
C GLY A 620 2.37 7.78 -15.65
N ALA A 621 1.20 8.41 -15.67
CA ALA A 621 1.05 9.86 -15.57
C ALA A 621 1.21 10.46 -14.16
N GLY A 622 0.78 9.71 -13.13
CA GLY A 622 0.74 10.23 -11.75
C GLY A 622 2.11 10.64 -11.20
N GLY A 623 2.12 11.32 -10.04
CA GLY A 623 3.37 11.78 -9.43
C GLY A 623 4.11 12.85 -10.25
N ALA A 624 3.38 13.66 -11.00
CA ALA A 624 3.89 14.63 -11.97
C ALA A 624 4.68 13.98 -13.15
N ARG A 625 4.66 12.66 -13.30
CA ARG A 625 5.39 11.92 -14.32
C ARG A 625 4.89 12.20 -15.74
N MET A 626 3.64 12.63 -15.91
CA MET A 626 3.11 13.06 -17.21
C MET A 626 3.96 14.15 -17.86
N TRP A 627 4.67 14.93 -17.06
CA TRP A 627 5.47 16.09 -17.50
C TRP A 627 6.95 15.78 -17.64
N MET A 628 7.37 14.54 -17.30
CA MET A 628 8.78 14.12 -17.32
C MET A 628 9.00 13.05 -18.37
N GLU A 629 10.20 13.05 -18.97
CA GLU A 629 10.61 11.96 -19.86
C GLU A 629 11.01 10.70 -19.10
N GLU A 630 10.91 9.57 -19.78
CA GLU A 630 11.27 8.24 -19.24
C GLU A 630 12.51 7.70 -19.95
N HIS A 631 13.71 7.95 -19.40
CA HIS A 631 14.98 7.53 -19.99
C HIS A 631 15.48 6.17 -19.48
N ILE A 632 14.94 5.65 -18.37
CA ILE A 632 15.36 4.40 -17.74
C ILE A 632 14.29 3.33 -17.91
N GLY A 633 14.71 2.15 -18.41
CA GLY A 633 13.81 1.03 -18.65
C GLY A 633 12.84 1.28 -19.78
N THR A 634 11.69 0.60 -19.79
CA THR A 634 10.63 0.78 -20.78
C THR A 634 9.58 1.77 -20.27
N ARG A 635 8.87 2.46 -21.18
CA ARG A 635 7.79 3.36 -20.78
C ARG A 635 6.65 2.60 -20.11
N ILE A 636 6.11 3.17 -19.04
CA ILE A 636 5.05 2.53 -18.24
C ILE A 636 3.77 2.33 -19.06
N ASN A 637 3.42 3.32 -19.88
CA ASN A 637 2.23 3.25 -20.74
C ASN A 637 2.29 2.10 -21.76
N HIS A 638 3.49 1.75 -22.28
CA HIS A 638 3.65 0.61 -23.18
C HIS A 638 3.20 -0.71 -22.54
N ASN A 639 3.62 -0.95 -21.28
CA ASN A 639 3.22 -2.15 -20.54
C ASN A 639 1.69 -2.23 -20.37
N ARG A 640 1.04 -1.09 -20.07
CA ARG A 640 -0.42 -1.04 -19.93
C ARG A 640 -1.15 -1.20 -21.26
N VAL A 641 -0.66 -0.60 -22.34
CA VAL A 641 -1.22 -0.74 -23.67
C VAL A 641 -1.07 -2.17 -24.19
N ASN A 642 0.07 -2.81 -23.94
CA ASN A 642 0.29 -4.21 -24.31
C ASN A 642 -0.69 -5.16 -23.61
N GLU A 643 -0.98 -4.93 -22.33
CA GLU A 643 -2.01 -5.69 -21.62
C GLU A 643 -3.41 -5.45 -22.20
N ALA A 644 -3.76 -4.20 -22.51
CA ALA A 644 -5.04 -3.89 -23.17
C ALA A 644 -5.14 -4.56 -24.55
N ALA A 645 -4.08 -4.55 -25.32
CA ALA A 645 -4.00 -5.21 -26.62
C ALA A 645 -4.18 -6.73 -26.49
N LEU A 646 -3.49 -7.38 -25.54
CA LEU A 646 -3.67 -8.80 -25.26
C LEU A 646 -5.11 -9.13 -24.88
N THR A 647 -5.72 -8.32 -24.03
CA THR A 647 -7.10 -8.49 -23.57
C THR A 647 -8.09 -8.44 -24.75
N LEU A 648 -7.96 -7.44 -25.62
CA LEU A 648 -8.78 -7.26 -26.80
C LEU A 648 -8.56 -8.38 -27.83
N ALA A 649 -7.33 -8.80 -28.03
CA ALA A 649 -6.96 -9.88 -28.94
C ALA A 649 -7.56 -11.22 -28.47
N HIS A 650 -7.38 -11.57 -27.19
CA HIS A 650 -7.96 -12.78 -26.59
C HIS A 650 -9.50 -12.78 -26.60
N ALA A 651 -10.13 -11.61 -26.39
CA ALA A 651 -11.59 -11.51 -26.48
C ALA A 651 -12.13 -11.86 -27.86
N LYS A 652 -11.37 -11.52 -28.90
CA LYS A 652 -11.71 -11.77 -30.30
C LYS A 652 -11.32 -13.17 -30.76
N ASP A 653 -10.18 -13.66 -30.32
CA ASP A 653 -9.65 -14.99 -30.62
C ASP A 653 -9.18 -15.71 -29.36
N LYS A 654 -9.94 -16.69 -28.92
CA LYS A 654 -9.65 -17.47 -27.71
C LYS A 654 -8.41 -18.38 -27.83
N ALA A 655 -7.90 -18.58 -29.04
CA ALA A 655 -6.64 -19.31 -29.24
C ALA A 655 -5.41 -18.51 -28.81
N ILE A 656 -5.52 -17.17 -28.71
CA ILE A 656 -4.45 -16.33 -28.17
C ILE A 656 -4.37 -16.61 -26.66
N PRO A 657 -3.22 -17.12 -26.15
CA PRO A 657 -3.11 -17.48 -24.74
C PRO A 657 -3.23 -16.24 -23.85
N PHE A 658 -4.14 -16.30 -22.91
CA PHE A 658 -4.25 -15.31 -21.86
C PHE A 658 -3.66 -15.91 -20.57
N PRO A 659 -2.69 -15.26 -19.93
CA PRO A 659 -2.07 -15.80 -18.73
C PRO A 659 -3.13 -16.16 -17.69
N SER A 660 -3.03 -17.38 -17.14
CA SER A 660 -3.97 -17.81 -16.10
C SER A 660 -3.81 -16.98 -14.83
N ALA A 661 -4.84 -17.00 -13.99
CA ALA A 661 -4.76 -16.38 -12.67
C ALA A 661 -3.63 -16.95 -11.80
N THR A 662 -3.20 -18.20 -12.09
CA THR A 662 -2.05 -18.86 -11.44
C THR A 662 -0.71 -18.33 -11.92
N ASP A 663 -0.63 -17.76 -13.13
CA ASP A 663 0.58 -17.11 -13.66
C ASP A 663 0.76 -15.67 -13.12
N LYS A 664 -0.08 -15.25 -12.20
CA LYS A 664 -0.03 -13.94 -11.53
C LYS A 664 1.31 -13.65 -10.83
N HIS A 665 2.15 -14.66 -10.62
CA HIS A 665 3.50 -14.48 -10.09
C HIS A 665 4.49 -13.83 -11.08
N MET A 666 4.07 -13.63 -12.34
CA MET A 666 4.83 -12.89 -13.35
C MET A 666 4.00 -11.75 -13.97
N PRO A 667 3.68 -10.71 -13.20
CA PRO A 667 2.81 -9.60 -13.66
C PRO A 667 3.39 -8.80 -14.84
N GLY A 668 4.67 -8.99 -15.16
CA GLY A 668 5.31 -8.41 -16.36
C GLY A 668 4.91 -9.08 -17.67
N GLN A 669 4.46 -10.33 -17.66
CA GLN A 669 4.20 -11.09 -18.92
C GLN A 669 3.03 -10.53 -19.74
N VAL A 670 1.93 -10.12 -19.08
CA VAL A 670 0.79 -9.49 -19.79
C VAL A 670 1.16 -8.18 -20.46
N GLY A 671 2.13 -7.46 -19.93
CA GLY A 671 2.66 -6.22 -20.48
C GLY A 671 3.69 -6.40 -21.60
N ASN A 672 4.04 -7.63 -21.96
CA ASN A 672 5.02 -7.94 -23.02
C ASN A 672 4.38 -8.36 -24.36
N TYR A 673 3.05 -8.29 -24.47
CA TYR A 673 2.36 -8.64 -25.70
C TYR A 673 2.66 -7.64 -26.82
N THR A 674 3.19 -8.14 -27.92
CA THR A 674 3.56 -7.35 -29.12
C THR A 674 2.65 -7.61 -30.32
N GLY A 675 1.66 -8.50 -30.18
CA GLY A 675 0.75 -8.87 -31.25
C GLY A 675 -0.24 -7.76 -31.64
N LYS A 676 -0.91 -7.97 -32.77
CA LYS A 676 -1.97 -7.07 -33.26
C LYS A 676 -3.22 -7.17 -32.40
N ALA A 677 -3.90 -6.06 -32.21
CA ALA A 677 -5.19 -5.99 -31.56
C ALA A 677 -6.06 -4.92 -32.22
N ALA A 678 -7.36 -5.07 -32.13
CA ALA A 678 -8.31 -4.08 -32.61
C ALA A 678 -9.44 -3.91 -31.59
N GLY A 679 -9.80 -2.66 -31.31
CA GLY A 679 -10.84 -2.32 -30.34
C GLY A 679 -10.55 -1.01 -29.64
N THR A 680 -11.32 -0.73 -28.57
CA THR A 680 -11.22 0.52 -27.83
C THR A 680 -10.69 0.30 -26.41
N VAL A 681 -9.81 1.18 -25.96
CA VAL A 681 -9.46 1.34 -24.55
C VAL A 681 -10.29 2.50 -24.00
N ALA A 682 -11.26 2.21 -23.15
CA ALA A 682 -12.02 3.22 -22.46
C ALA A 682 -11.26 3.75 -21.25
N VAL A 683 -11.33 5.04 -21.01
CA VAL A 683 -10.69 5.74 -19.89
C VAL A 683 -11.67 6.70 -19.23
N ALA A 684 -11.36 7.15 -18.01
CA ALA A 684 -12.14 8.17 -17.30
C ALA A 684 -11.19 9.15 -16.61
N CYS A 685 -10.13 9.56 -17.32
CA CYS A 685 -9.10 10.48 -16.83
C CYS A 685 -8.34 11.08 -18.00
N PRO A 686 -8.19 12.41 -18.09
CA PRO A 686 -7.46 13.05 -19.16
C PRO A 686 -5.99 12.64 -19.21
N PHE A 687 -5.31 12.52 -18.08
CA PHE A 687 -3.92 12.07 -18.03
C PHE A 687 -3.74 10.62 -18.49
N CYS A 688 -4.65 9.72 -18.05
CA CYS A 688 -4.65 8.35 -18.55
C CYS A 688 -4.92 8.29 -20.05
N HIS A 689 -5.81 9.16 -20.56
CA HIS A 689 -6.11 9.24 -22.00
C HIS A 689 -4.86 9.57 -22.79
N THR A 690 -4.14 10.63 -22.41
CA THR A 690 -2.90 11.05 -23.08
C THR A 690 -1.86 9.92 -23.06
N MET A 691 -1.57 9.36 -21.87
CA MET A 691 -0.55 8.32 -21.75
C MET A 691 -0.89 7.04 -22.54
N ILE A 692 -2.15 6.61 -22.51
CA ILE A 692 -2.55 5.40 -23.23
C ILE A 692 -2.57 5.66 -24.75
N LYS A 693 -3.01 6.84 -25.18
CA LYS A 693 -2.98 7.23 -26.59
C LYS A 693 -1.55 7.24 -27.14
N ASP A 694 -0.62 7.84 -26.40
CA ASP A 694 0.79 7.86 -26.77
C ASP A 694 1.35 6.42 -26.82
N GLY A 695 1.05 5.61 -25.79
CA GLY A 695 1.47 4.20 -25.79
C GLY A 695 0.88 3.38 -26.94
N VAL A 696 -0.36 3.66 -27.38
CA VAL A 696 -0.97 3.04 -28.56
C VAL A 696 -0.22 3.44 -29.83
N ALA A 697 0.18 4.72 -29.95
CA ALA A 697 0.98 5.22 -31.07
C ALA A 697 2.41 4.63 -31.07
N ASP A 698 3.09 4.69 -29.92
CA ASP A 698 4.46 4.19 -29.77
C ASP A 698 4.57 2.68 -30.00
N THR A 699 3.50 1.92 -29.77
CA THR A 699 3.44 0.47 -29.98
C THR A 699 2.83 0.09 -31.35
N GLU A 700 2.76 1.03 -32.27
CA GLU A 700 2.31 0.84 -33.66
C GLU A 700 0.89 0.27 -33.83
N ARG A 701 -0.02 0.64 -32.92
CA ARG A 701 -1.43 0.17 -32.92
C ARG A 701 -2.45 1.28 -33.17
N ALA A 702 -2.02 2.49 -33.54
CA ALA A 702 -2.89 3.65 -33.70
C ALA A 702 -3.99 3.48 -34.77
N GLU A 703 -3.74 2.63 -35.80
CA GLU A 703 -4.73 2.36 -36.83
C GLU A 703 -5.86 1.41 -36.36
N THR A 704 -5.59 0.55 -35.40
CA THR A 704 -6.51 -0.52 -35.00
C THR A 704 -7.06 -0.37 -33.58
N MET A 705 -6.35 0.35 -32.70
CA MET A 705 -6.79 0.60 -31.33
C MET A 705 -7.13 2.07 -31.13
N LYS A 706 -8.30 2.32 -30.54
CA LYS A 706 -8.77 3.67 -30.19
C LYS A 706 -8.71 3.88 -28.68
N VAL A 707 -8.54 5.14 -28.28
CA VAL A 707 -8.65 5.55 -26.86
C VAL A 707 -9.79 6.54 -26.77
N ARG A 708 -10.77 6.25 -25.90
CA ARG A 708 -11.98 7.08 -25.74
C ARG A 708 -12.33 7.24 -24.28
N ASP A 709 -12.77 8.44 -23.92
CA ASP A 709 -13.34 8.67 -22.60
C ASP A 709 -14.77 8.10 -22.47
N VAL A 710 -15.14 7.68 -21.27
CA VAL A 710 -16.51 7.18 -20.98
C VAL A 710 -17.57 8.20 -21.38
N ALA A 711 -17.33 9.51 -21.17
CA ALA A 711 -18.26 10.55 -21.55
C ALA A 711 -18.50 10.62 -23.07
N GLU A 712 -17.48 10.38 -23.89
CA GLU A 712 -17.64 10.35 -25.35
C GLU A 712 -18.46 9.17 -25.82
N LEU A 713 -18.23 7.99 -25.23
CA LEU A 713 -18.99 6.78 -25.54
C LEU A 713 -20.47 6.96 -25.22
N VAL A 714 -20.77 7.58 -24.08
CA VAL A 714 -22.15 7.92 -23.68
C VAL A 714 -22.76 8.93 -24.63
N ALA A 715 -22.08 10.04 -24.92
CA ALA A 715 -22.60 11.10 -25.79
C ALA A 715 -22.90 10.62 -27.23
N ASP A 716 -22.12 9.63 -27.71
CA ASP A 716 -22.32 9.01 -29.03
C ASP A 716 -23.47 7.99 -29.02
N SER A 717 -23.75 7.35 -27.88
CA SER A 717 -24.84 6.38 -27.71
C SER A 717 -26.18 7.02 -27.36
N MET A 718 -26.21 8.31 -26.97
CA MET A 718 -27.46 9.00 -26.69
C MET A 718 -28.31 9.11 -27.94
N ASP A 719 -29.62 8.91 -27.80
CA ASP A 719 -30.59 9.25 -28.81
C ASP A 719 -30.53 10.76 -29.04
N SER A 720 -30.36 11.20 -30.28
CA SER A 720 -30.61 12.62 -30.58
C SER A 720 -32.01 12.96 -30.17
N ALA A 721 -32.19 13.91 -29.26
CA ALA A 721 -33.51 14.46 -28.98
C ALA A 721 -34.12 14.82 -30.33
N SER A 722 -35.19 14.13 -30.73
CA SER A 722 -35.96 14.50 -31.90
C SER A 722 -36.27 15.98 -31.76
N LYS A 723 -35.83 16.79 -32.72
CA LYS A 723 -36.24 18.19 -32.85
C LYS A 723 -37.80 18.18 -32.85
N GLN A 724 -38.39 18.36 -31.69
CA GLN A 724 -39.80 18.76 -31.56
C GLN A 724 -39.82 20.27 -31.34
#